data_6201b3e684765346a42b4cc0c2c3857f
#
_entry.id   6201b3e684765346a42b4cc0c2c3857f
#
_cell.length_a   1.000
_cell.length_b   1.000
_cell.length_c   1.000
_cell.angle_alpha   90.00
_cell.angle_beta   90.00
_cell.angle_gamma   90.00
#
_symmetry.space_group_name_H-M   'P 1'
#
loop_
_entity.id
_entity.type
_entity.pdbx_description
1 polymer ?
#
loop_
_entity_poly.entity_id
_entity_poly.type
_entity_poly.pdbx_seq_one_letter_code
_entity_poly.pdbx_strand_id
1 'polypeptide(L)'
;MVNLGPYALPPANGADANGHVPTDSLTRQRIGTTPTLSHLLNVGHGRVLSLAADDDHVYAGCQSRDNEITVFSRTNFQPLFRLIGHAGSVLALLIVKEKGWLVSTSSAGDVRIWCTSTFEPLYIIHPCDDTSGDIYSLAWDDREGGTLYFGAQNTTIEWINFANPPRVVGVASSSTAGGAAVVASAAVLATVDSPASSILQLEKDSPSVAASTPGQRTGRYKPHSFFDKPPADVKSGTSTPHTPGCHPVGTPGRNGVSAAAVAGRLNGAVSPTVIEYEIDGDTTLFYAHYGYVYALTVIPRPDGSKWLASGSGDSDVKIWECAPGGGLHLVREFSGLSGAVLSLAFRDSLLFAGLQGGEIDVWDLETGARIRRIEAHEADVMTMTVLQCDLYAGAADGRVLRIDDKFDCTAVFKAHSDMVLASTIVPGQRKGWEYITAGNDSGVKIWNISDPVKPSHDTDIDVDIEGGADVMLYALSKLVAVPTVSDDEHRESCRLGAHLLKKILGQLGAQSDILPGDPGRNPLVLATFAGRETGKPRKRVLFYGHYDVQPASEKDWEANPWEMIGKNGYLYGRGVTDNKGPIMAIACAAATLRQRRELDVDVVMLIEGEEEAGSRGFVPAVRRHKDLIGHVDVVLLSNSTWINEEDPCVVYGMRGVVYTNISVSSAGDDAHNGVEGGAVAEPMFDLVRVLGSIADAEGIKLPKFYDSVRRKTKEELQLLDEVAKASNRQVDDLMRVWRQPSFSIANITASGGANKTVIPSRVSADVTMRIVPDQELDVIIEGLRSFCHDTFAALNSPNQLEVSVTHAASWWLASLDSPYFKELEAAVHDVWGVHPLKIREGGTVPTMSWLEREFGAPCVHLPLGQSSDAGHLANERMRLLNLRNGKKVFETYLTRLATI
;
A
#
# COMPACT_ATOMS: atom_id res chain seq x y z
N MET A 1 36.44 -11.43 39.68
CA MET A 1 35.47 -10.64 40.46
C MET A 1 35.82 -9.18 40.25
N VAL A 2 35.14 -8.55 39.28
CA VAL A 2 35.10 -7.10 39.16
C VAL A 2 33.64 -6.74 38.95
N ASN A 3 33.13 -6.04 39.94
CA ASN A 3 31.74 -5.56 40.06
C ASN A 3 31.52 -4.44 39.01
N LEU A 4 30.59 -4.59 38.10
CA LEU A 4 30.03 -3.50 37.33
C LEU A 4 28.67 -3.15 37.91
N GLY A 5 28.62 -2.04 38.63
CA GLY A 5 27.38 -1.46 39.15
C GLY A 5 26.50 -0.84 38.04
N PRO A 6 25.19 -0.70 38.27
CA PRO A 6 24.26 -0.22 37.25
C PRO A 6 24.33 1.29 37.09
N TYR A 7 24.40 1.78 35.87
CA TYR A 7 24.20 3.20 35.53
C TYR A 7 22.74 3.59 35.78
N ALA A 8 22.54 4.51 36.71
CA ALA A 8 21.27 5.14 36.97
C ALA A 8 20.95 6.21 35.90
N LEU A 9 19.79 6.15 35.32
CA LEU A 9 19.18 7.21 34.49
C LEU A 9 18.79 8.40 35.39
N PRO A 10 18.89 9.65 34.91
CA PRO A 10 18.44 10.81 35.68
C PRO A 10 16.89 10.84 35.74
N PRO A 11 16.29 11.42 36.79
CA PRO A 11 14.85 11.36 37.02
C PRO A 11 14.10 12.27 36.05
N ALA A 12 13.01 11.73 35.45
CA ALA A 12 12.01 12.49 34.72
C ALA A 12 11.21 13.37 35.68
N ASN A 13 11.31 14.67 35.56
CA ASN A 13 10.45 15.62 36.25
C ASN A 13 9.15 15.81 35.46
N GLY A 14 8.00 15.63 36.15
CA GLY A 14 6.73 16.14 35.72
C GLY A 14 5.56 15.14 35.71
N ALA A 15 5.21 14.63 36.90
CA ALA A 15 3.85 14.10 37.12
C ALA A 15 3.19 14.97 38.17
N ASP A 16 1.95 15.43 37.93
CA ASP A 16 1.16 16.12 38.91
C ASP A 16 0.52 15.12 39.89
N ALA A 17 -0.01 15.62 40.99
CA ALA A 17 -0.39 14.84 42.18
C ALA A 17 -1.59 13.89 42.00
N ASN A 18 -2.12 13.69 40.76
CA ASN A 18 -3.31 12.87 40.48
C ASN A 18 -3.14 11.75 39.48
N GLY A 19 -1.91 11.43 39.07
CA GLY A 19 -1.65 10.22 38.26
C GLY A 19 -2.27 10.19 36.85
N HIS A 20 -2.60 11.32 36.25
CA HIS A 20 -3.01 11.42 34.86
C HIS A 20 -1.80 11.82 34.00
N VAL A 21 -1.40 10.91 33.11
CA VAL A 21 -0.49 11.22 32.02
C VAL A 21 -1.30 11.93 30.95
N PRO A 22 -0.94 13.15 30.52
CA PRO A 22 -1.63 13.80 29.42
C PRO A 22 -1.29 13.06 28.13
N THR A 23 -2.29 12.54 27.44
CA THR A 23 -2.22 12.07 26.06
C THR A 23 -2.14 13.27 25.11
N ASP A 24 -1.01 13.94 25.06
CA ASP A 24 -0.75 15.06 24.15
C ASP A 24 0.59 14.83 23.42
N SER A 25 0.63 13.78 22.58
CA SER A 25 1.76 13.52 21.67
C SER A 25 1.44 13.77 20.19
N LEU A 26 0.35 14.51 19.89
CA LEU A 26 -0.06 14.84 18.50
C LEU A 26 0.30 16.27 18.06
N THR A 27 1.20 16.97 18.72
CA THR A 27 1.49 18.38 18.41
C THR A 27 2.95 18.65 18.12
N ARG A 28 3.41 18.24 16.94
CA ARG A 28 4.36 19.01 16.11
C ARG A 28 3.94 18.91 14.66
N GLN A 29 2.81 19.54 14.35
CA GLN A 29 2.26 19.69 13.01
C GLN A 29 2.84 20.93 12.35
N ARG A 30 3.22 20.82 11.07
CA ARG A 30 3.21 21.96 10.18
C ARG A 30 1.75 22.40 10.05
N ILE A 31 1.37 23.48 10.75
CA ILE A 31 0.02 24.03 10.74
C ILE A 31 -0.22 24.62 9.34
N GLY A 32 -0.92 23.89 8.48
CA GLY A 32 -1.61 24.46 7.34
C GLY A 32 -2.69 25.43 7.87
N THR A 33 -3.04 26.46 7.09
CA THR A 33 -4.09 27.40 7.48
C THR A 33 -5.40 26.65 7.64
N THR A 34 -5.92 26.62 8.85
CA THR A 34 -7.23 26.04 9.16
C THR A 34 -8.30 26.75 8.33
N PRO A 35 -9.24 26.03 7.68
CA PRO A 35 -10.36 26.64 6.98
C PRO A 35 -11.11 27.62 7.86
N THR A 36 -11.53 28.74 7.28
CA THR A 36 -12.27 29.77 8.02
C THR A 36 -13.75 29.65 7.73
N LEU A 37 -14.57 29.57 8.81
CA LEU A 37 -16.03 29.55 8.67
C LEU A 37 -16.49 30.85 7.99
N SER A 38 -17.15 30.70 6.84
CA SER A 38 -17.72 31.80 6.07
C SER A 38 -19.17 32.06 6.46
N HIS A 39 -20.01 31.03 6.39
CA HIS A 39 -21.43 31.13 6.62
C HIS A 39 -21.98 29.89 7.33
N LEU A 40 -23.05 30.13 8.10
CA LEU A 40 -23.87 29.10 8.72
C LEU A 40 -25.29 29.20 8.16
N LEU A 41 -25.76 28.16 7.49
CA LEU A 41 -27.11 28.02 6.98
C LEU A 41 -27.88 27.12 7.91
N ASN A 42 -29.09 27.56 8.28
CA ASN A 42 -29.96 26.79 9.19
C ASN A 42 -31.16 26.24 8.42
N VAL A 43 -31.35 24.94 8.43
CA VAL A 43 -32.50 24.27 7.79
C VAL A 43 -33.78 24.30 8.62
N GLY A 44 -33.76 24.92 9.81
CA GLY A 44 -34.89 24.99 10.73
C GLY A 44 -34.92 23.81 11.70
N HIS A 45 -35.83 22.88 11.50
CA HIS A 45 -35.99 21.70 12.36
C HIS A 45 -35.76 20.44 11.57
N GLY A 46 -34.67 19.72 11.84
CA GLY A 46 -34.34 18.45 11.21
C GLY A 46 -32.84 18.25 11.09
N ARG A 47 -32.41 17.00 10.93
CA ARG A 47 -31.01 16.64 10.69
C ARG A 47 -30.72 16.74 9.20
N VAL A 48 -29.55 17.19 8.83
CA VAL A 48 -29.10 17.21 7.44
C VAL A 48 -28.30 15.95 7.16
N LEU A 49 -28.86 15.04 6.40
CA LEU A 49 -28.25 13.73 6.14
C LEU A 49 -27.44 13.72 4.83
N SER A 50 -27.81 14.55 3.87
CA SER A 50 -27.17 14.60 2.56
C SER A 50 -26.99 16.03 2.07
N LEU A 51 -25.96 16.22 1.22
CA LEU A 51 -25.56 17.54 0.76
C LEU A 51 -25.09 17.46 -0.70
N ALA A 52 -25.52 18.43 -1.50
CA ALA A 52 -24.97 18.69 -2.83
C ALA A 52 -24.92 20.18 -3.08
N ALA A 53 -24.09 20.64 -4.01
CA ALA A 53 -24.03 22.04 -4.39
C ALA A 53 -23.66 22.16 -5.89
N ASP A 54 -24.21 23.18 -6.54
CA ASP A 54 -23.82 23.63 -7.86
C ASP A 54 -23.20 25.05 -7.78
N ASP A 55 -23.09 25.71 -8.90
CA ASP A 55 -22.46 27.03 -8.96
C ASP A 55 -23.32 28.12 -8.26
N ASP A 56 -24.64 27.95 -8.19
CA ASP A 56 -25.61 28.92 -7.70
C ASP A 56 -26.31 28.51 -6.40
N HIS A 57 -26.36 27.21 -6.08
CA HIS A 57 -27.19 26.69 -5.00
C HIS A 57 -26.46 25.68 -4.10
N VAL A 58 -26.95 25.58 -2.86
CA VAL A 58 -26.64 24.49 -1.93
C VAL A 58 -27.94 23.76 -1.63
N TYR A 59 -27.93 22.45 -1.76
CA TYR A 59 -29.04 21.54 -1.54
C TYR A 59 -28.79 20.71 -0.28
N ALA A 60 -29.67 20.82 0.71
CA ALA A 60 -29.58 20.10 1.97
C ALA A 60 -30.75 19.13 2.11
N GLY A 61 -30.48 17.84 2.05
CA GLY A 61 -31.46 16.77 2.23
C GLY A 61 -31.65 16.48 3.71
N CYS A 62 -32.91 16.55 4.15
CA CYS A 62 -33.26 16.59 5.56
C CYS A 62 -34.00 15.33 6.04
N GLN A 63 -33.75 14.96 7.30
CA GLN A 63 -34.63 14.14 8.11
C GLN A 63 -35.50 15.09 8.95
N SER A 64 -36.66 15.38 8.43
CA SER A 64 -37.62 16.29 9.07
C SER A 64 -39.03 15.71 8.96
N ARG A 65 -40.03 16.43 9.44
CA ARG A 65 -41.44 15.99 9.32
C ARG A 65 -41.90 15.85 7.87
N ASP A 66 -41.38 16.72 6.98
CA ASP A 66 -41.77 16.80 5.60
C ASP A 66 -40.72 16.19 4.63
N ASN A 67 -39.58 15.69 5.19
CA ASN A 67 -38.49 15.06 4.43
C ASN A 67 -38.08 15.87 3.19
N GLU A 68 -37.93 17.18 3.37
CA GLU A 68 -37.67 18.12 2.31
C GLU A 68 -36.17 18.22 1.96
N ILE A 69 -35.89 18.68 0.75
CA ILE A 69 -34.61 19.21 0.35
C ILE A 69 -34.69 20.73 0.41
N THR A 70 -33.95 21.35 1.31
CA THR A 70 -33.89 22.82 1.39
C THR A 70 -32.83 23.33 0.43
N VAL A 71 -33.22 24.25 -0.45
CA VAL A 71 -32.35 24.88 -1.43
C VAL A 71 -31.97 26.27 -0.95
N PHE A 72 -30.68 26.55 -0.82
CA PHE A 72 -30.12 27.85 -0.46
C PHE A 72 -29.41 28.48 -1.65
N SER A 73 -29.56 29.81 -1.77
CA SER A 73 -28.73 30.56 -2.73
C SER A 73 -27.29 30.71 -2.20
N ARG A 74 -26.32 30.49 -3.08
CA ARG A 74 -24.90 30.74 -2.75
C ARG A 74 -24.52 32.24 -2.81
N THR A 75 -25.35 33.08 -3.46
CA THR A 75 -25.08 34.51 -3.57
C THR A 75 -25.47 35.29 -2.32
N ASN A 76 -26.59 34.96 -1.68
CA ASN A 76 -27.11 35.67 -0.50
C ASN A 76 -27.31 34.77 0.71
N PHE A 77 -27.06 33.46 0.57
CA PHE A 77 -27.12 32.44 1.64
C PHE A 77 -28.51 32.30 2.29
N GLN A 78 -29.56 32.73 1.57
CA GLN A 78 -30.94 32.61 2.04
C GLN A 78 -31.59 31.35 1.44
N PRO A 79 -32.54 30.73 2.18
CA PRO A 79 -33.33 29.65 1.62
C PRO A 79 -34.24 30.18 0.51
N LEU A 80 -34.20 29.48 -0.64
CA LEU A 80 -34.99 29.81 -1.85
C LEU A 80 -36.24 28.93 -1.96
N PHE A 81 -36.03 27.62 -1.87
CA PHE A 81 -37.07 26.63 -2.07
C PHE A 81 -36.98 25.47 -1.09
N ARG A 82 -38.13 24.77 -0.96
CA ARG A 82 -38.18 23.45 -0.30
C ARG A 82 -38.76 22.47 -1.29
N LEU A 83 -38.01 21.46 -1.68
CA LEU A 83 -38.46 20.39 -2.56
C LEU A 83 -39.08 19.30 -1.69
N ILE A 84 -40.35 19.12 -1.82
CA ILE A 84 -41.14 18.17 -1.01
C ILE A 84 -41.63 17.07 -1.95
N GLY A 85 -41.50 15.83 -1.54
CA GLY A 85 -41.97 14.69 -2.35
C GLY A 85 -41.59 13.34 -1.81
N HIS A 86 -40.45 13.22 -1.15
CA HIS A 86 -40.04 11.98 -0.53
C HIS A 86 -40.90 11.61 0.70
N ALA A 87 -41.28 10.34 0.79
CA ALA A 87 -42.01 9.83 1.96
C ALA A 87 -41.09 9.53 3.15
N GLY A 88 -39.80 9.34 2.89
CA GLY A 88 -38.77 9.06 3.89
C GLY A 88 -37.66 10.11 3.90
N SER A 89 -36.72 9.99 4.84
CA SER A 89 -35.57 10.87 5.00
C SER A 89 -34.71 10.90 3.75
N VAL A 90 -34.17 12.06 3.35
CA VAL A 90 -33.36 12.22 2.15
C VAL A 90 -31.93 11.78 2.45
N LEU A 91 -31.52 10.62 1.94
CA LEU A 91 -30.26 9.94 2.31
C LEU A 91 -29.07 10.30 1.42
N ALA A 92 -29.28 10.51 0.12
CA ALA A 92 -28.22 10.92 -0.80
C ALA A 92 -28.71 11.99 -1.77
N LEU A 93 -27.77 12.86 -2.16
CA LEU A 93 -27.95 13.91 -3.16
C LEU A 93 -26.80 13.90 -4.16
N LEU A 94 -27.10 14.08 -5.44
CA LEU A 94 -26.12 14.13 -6.52
C LEU A 94 -26.52 15.19 -7.55
N ILE A 95 -25.57 16.06 -7.95
CA ILE A 95 -25.76 17.00 -9.07
C ILE A 95 -25.22 16.39 -10.37
N VAL A 96 -26.06 16.37 -11.39
CA VAL A 96 -25.71 16.02 -12.77
C VAL A 96 -25.68 17.32 -13.59
N LYS A 97 -24.52 17.98 -13.61
CA LYS A 97 -24.36 19.34 -14.16
C LYS A 97 -24.76 19.43 -15.65
N GLU A 98 -24.31 18.46 -16.45
CA GLU A 98 -24.56 18.44 -17.91
C GLU A 98 -26.06 18.27 -18.29
N LYS A 99 -26.85 17.77 -17.35
CA LYS A 99 -28.31 17.62 -17.53
C LYS A 99 -29.11 18.70 -16.80
N GLY A 100 -28.48 19.47 -15.90
CA GLY A 100 -29.19 20.39 -15.02
C GLY A 100 -30.10 19.67 -14.04
N TRP A 101 -29.67 18.52 -13.51
CA TRP A 101 -30.43 17.67 -12.61
C TRP A 101 -29.86 17.64 -11.20
N LEU A 102 -30.77 17.64 -10.24
CA LEU A 102 -30.51 17.19 -8.87
C LEU A 102 -31.18 15.83 -8.72
N VAL A 103 -30.41 14.82 -8.35
CA VAL A 103 -30.89 13.48 -8.02
C VAL A 103 -30.95 13.34 -6.53
N SER A 104 -32.02 12.76 -5.99
CA SER A 104 -32.21 12.54 -4.56
C SER A 104 -32.77 11.14 -4.29
N THR A 105 -32.34 10.53 -3.17
CA THR A 105 -32.85 9.23 -2.70
C THR A 105 -33.40 9.34 -1.30
N SER A 106 -34.23 8.38 -0.91
CA SER A 106 -34.83 8.41 0.41
C SER A 106 -34.86 7.06 1.13
N SER A 107 -35.14 7.11 2.43
CA SER A 107 -35.38 5.92 3.25
C SER A 107 -36.76 5.27 2.98
N ALA A 108 -37.53 5.79 2.03
CA ALA A 108 -38.74 5.14 1.53
C ALA A 108 -38.49 4.35 0.22
N GLY A 109 -37.22 4.27 -0.20
CA GLY A 109 -36.84 3.49 -1.36
C GLY A 109 -37.12 4.15 -2.71
N ASP A 110 -37.41 5.46 -2.80
CA ASP A 110 -37.62 6.16 -4.06
C ASP A 110 -36.44 7.02 -4.46
N VAL A 111 -36.18 7.11 -5.78
CA VAL A 111 -35.22 8.02 -6.39
C VAL A 111 -35.98 9.09 -7.18
N ARG A 112 -35.64 10.35 -6.95
CA ARG A 112 -36.27 11.48 -7.65
C ARG A 112 -35.26 12.36 -8.35
N ILE A 113 -35.63 12.88 -9.49
CA ILE A 113 -34.82 13.82 -10.26
C ILE A 113 -35.61 15.14 -10.41
N TRP A 114 -34.93 16.22 -10.06
CA TRP A 114 -35.42 17.59 -10.06
C TRP A 114 -34.64 18.45 -11.04
N CYS A 115 -35.30 19.39 -11.67
CA CYS A 115 -34.64 20.40 -12.51
C CYS A 115 -33.93 21.42 -11.61
N THR A 116 -32.61 21.67 -11.76
CA THR A 116 -31.88 22.64 -10.91
C THR A 116 -32.23 24.09 -11.20
N SER A 117 -32.85 24.42 -12.37
CA SER A 117 -33.23 25.77 -12.75
C SER A 117 -34.67 26.13 -12.39
N THR A 118 -35.61 25.17 -12.45
CA THR A 118 -37.03 25.39 -12.16
C THR A 118 -37.44 24.82 -10.79
N PHE A 119 -36.61 23.93 -10.23
CA PHE A 119 -36.89 23.18 -8.99
C PHE A 119 -38.12 22.27 -9.07
N GLU A 120 -38.56 21.95 -10.28
CA GLU A 120 -39.68 21.05 -10.51
C GLU A 120 -39.25 19.61 -10.61
N PRO A 121 -40.07 18.65 -10.15
CA PRO A 121 -39.73 17.22 -10.32
C PRO A 121 -39.87 16.82 -11.79
N LEU A 122 -38.88 16.07 -12.27
CA LEU A 122 -38.84 15.55 -13.66
C LEU A 122 -39.14 14.07 -13.72
N TYR A 123 -38.49 13.29 -12.87
CA TYR A 123 -38.61 11.83 -12.85
C TYR A 123 -38.78 11.29 -11.45
N ILE A 124 -39.49 10.17 -11.34
CA ILE A 124 -39.52 9.30 -10.16
C ILE A 124 -39.11 7.92 -10.65
N ILE A 125 -38.19 7.30 -9.97
CA ILE A 125 -37.66 5.97 -10.27
C ILE A 125 -37.97 5.07 -9.10
N HIS A 126 -38.71 4.03 -9.35
CA HIS A 126 -39.05 2.98 -8.38
C HIS A 126 -38.05 1.82 -8.55
N PRO A 127 -37.44 1.33 -7.48
CA PRO A 127 -36.59 0.13 -7.50
C PRO A 127 -37.31 -1.10 -8.04
N CYS A 128 -36.53 -2.11 -8.40
CA CYS A 128 -37.05 -3.38 -8.94
C CYS A 128 -37.94 -4.14 -7.93
N ASP A 129 -37.73 -3.94 -6.65
CA ASP A 129 -38.44 -4.66 -5.58
C ASP A 129 -38.80 -3.69 -4.45
N ASP A 130 -40.07 -3.75 -4.00
CA ASP A 130 -40.54 -3.01 -2.82
C ASP A 130 -39.76 -3.29 -1.53
N THR A 131 -38.92 -4.35 -1.52
CA THR A 131 -38.04 -4.69 -0.39
C THR A 131 -36.67 -4.03 -0.45
N SER A 132 -36.39 -3.16 -1.44
CA SER A 132 -35.09 -2.46 -1.58
C SER A 132 -34.72 -1.64 -0.35
N GLY A 133 -35.71 -1.14 0.39
CA GLY A 133 -35.49 -0.39 1.63
C GLY A 133 -34.82 0.96 1.38
N ASP A 134 -33.97 1.36 2.31
CA ASP A 134 -33.24 2.63 2.26
C ASP A 134 -32.26 2.65 1.09
N ILE A 135 -32.24 3.73 0.28
CA ILE A 135 -31.25 3.93 -0.79
C ILE A 135 -30.21 4.94 -0.31
N TYR A 136 -28.98 4.46 -0.03
CA TYR A 136 -27.93 5.21 0.64
C TYR A 136 -26.96 5.96 -0.26
N SER A 137 -26.81 5.53 -1.52
CA SER A 137 -25.74 6.02 -2.37
C SER A 137 -26.15 6.18 -3.83
N LEU A 138 -25.51 7.15 -4.49
CA LEU A 138 -25.74 7.53 -5.89
C LEU A 138 -24.41 7.67 -6.61
N ALA A 139 -24.38 7.28 -7.90
CA ALA A 139 -23.26 7.54 -8.78
C ALA A 139 -23.74 7.74 -10.23
N TRP A 140 -23.04 8.57 -10.99
CA TRP A 140 -23.41 8.94 -12.36
C TRP A 140 -22.30 8.62 -13.35
N ASP A 141 -22.64 7.91 -14.42
CA ASP A 141 -21.79 7.72 -15.60
C ASP A 141 -22.34 8.55 -16.75
N ASP A 142 -21.58 9.53 -17.24
CA ASP A 142 -22.00 10.49 -18.29
C ASP A 142 -21.96 9.93 -19.72
N ARG A 143 -21.50 8.70 -19.94
CA ARG A 143 -21.42 8.06 -21.25
C ARG A 143 -22.80 7.66 -21.77
N GLU A 144 -22.93 7.59 -23.10
CA GLU A 144 -24.12 7.04 -23.81
C GLU A 144 -25.48 7.54 -23.31
N GLY A 145 -25.60 8.85 -23.12
CA GLY A 145 -26.86 9.49 -22.68
C GLY A 145 -27.04 9.55 -21.17
N GLY A 146 -26.18 8.86 -20.43
CA GLY A 146 -26.06 8.89 -18.96
C GLY A 146 -26.69 7.69 -18.27
N THR A 147 -25.96 7.12 -17.32
CA THR A 147 -26.46 6.03 -16.46
C THR A 147 -26.35 6.43 -15.00
N LEU A 148 -27.46 6.33 -14.29
CA LEU A 148 -27.54 6.54 -12.85
C LEU A 148 -27.50 5.20 -12.13
N TYR A 149 -26.54 5.01 -11.23
CA TYR A 149 -26.44 3.87 -10.33
C TYR A 149 -26.89 4.27 -8.93
N PHE A 150 -27.56 3.37 -8.21
CA PHE A 150 -27.91 3.57 -6.81
C PHE A 150 -27.80 2.28 -6.02
N GLY A 151 -27.33 2.41 -4.77
CA GLY A 151 -27.07 1.30 -3.87
C GLY A 151 -28.09 1.29 -2.72
N ALA A 152 -28.63 0.10 -2.42
CA ALA A 152 -29.75 -0.09 -1.55
C ALA A 152 -29.47 -0.94 -0.30
N GLN A 153 -30.37 -0.88 0.66
CA GLN A 153 -30.33 -1.64 1.91
C GLN A 153 -30.42 -3.16 1.70
N ASN A 154 -31.12 -3.58 0.66
CA ASN A 154 -31.26 -5.00 0.31
C ASN A 154 -30.00 -5.60 -0.39
N THR A 155 -28.87 -4.91 -0.36
CA THR A 155 -27.58 -5.34 -0.92
C THR A 155 -27.47 -5.29 -2.44
N THR A 156 -28.44 -4.66 -3.12
CA THR A 156 -28.44 -4.51 -4.58
C THR A 156 -27.72 -3.25 -5.02
N ILE A 157 -27.25 -3.27 -6.27
CA ILE A 157 -26.92 -2.09 -7.06
C ILE A 157 -27.85 -2.10 -8.27
N GLU A 158 -28.65 -1.05 -8.41
CA GLU A 158 -29.61 -0.87 -9.49
C GLU A 158 -29.20 0.30 -10.36
N TRP A 159 -29.64 0.31 -11.65
CA TRP A 159 -29.30 1.41 -12.55
C TRP A 159 -30.40 1.70 -13.57
N ILE A 160 -30.38 2.94 -14.05
CA ILE A 160 -31.20 3.40 -15.17
C ILE A 160 -30.29 4.09 -16.21
N ASN A 161 -30.37 3.64 -17.47
CA ASN A 161 -29.71 4.31 -18.59
C ASN A 161 -30.74 5.19 -19.32
N PHE A 162 -30.50 6.49 -19.38
CA PHE A 162 -31.44 7.47 -19.94
C PHE A 162 -31.46 7.52 -21.48
N ALA A 163 -30.54 6.83 -22.17
CA ALA A 163 -30.64 6.60 -23.60
C ALA A 163 -31.65 5.48 -23.94
N ASN A 164 -31.77 4.48 -23.06
CA ASN A 164 -32.68 3.35 -23.20
C ASN A 164 -33.38 3.12 -21.85
N PRO A 165 -34.29 4.03 -21.43
CA PRO A 165 -34.91 3.92 -20.11
C PRO A 165 -35.83 2.69 -20.01
N PRO A 166 -36.01 2.14 -18.81
CA PRO A 166 -36.93 1.06 -18.56
C PRO A 166 -38.37 1.49 -18.76
N ARG A 167 -39.28 0.60 -18.43
CA ARG A 167 -40.71 0.80 -18.65
C ARG A 167 -41.26 2.04 -17.90
N VAL A 168 -41.97 2.89 -18.59
CA VAL A 168 -42.78 3.95 -18.01
C VAL A 168 -44.04 3.36 -17.37
N VAL A 169 -44.21 3.54 -16.06
CA VAL A 169 -45.36 3.01 -15.30
C VAL A 169 -46.41 4.09 -14.97
N GLY A 170 -46.04 5.37 -15.06
CA GLY A 170 -46.93 6.47 -14.78
C GLY A 170 -46.50 7.76 -15.44
N VAL A 171 -47.50 8.65 -15.68
CA VAL A 171 -47.30 10.04 -16.09
C VAL A 171 -48.21 10.88 -15.20
N ALA A 172 -47.65 11.53 -14.19
CA ALA A 172 -48.39 12.34 -13.23
C ALA A 172 -48.36 13.84 -13.61
N SER A 173 -49.49 14.52 -13.59
CA SER A 173 -49.51 15.97 -13.69
C SER A 173 -49.48 16.59 -12.28
N SER A 174 -48.53 17.51 -12.01
CA SER A 174 -48.44 18.21 -10.72
C SER A 174 -49.59 19.19 -10.55
N SER A 175 -50.74 18.75 -10.03
CA SER A 175 -51.75 19.65 -9.47
C SER A 175 -51.74 19.54 -7.95
N THR A 176 -51.35 20.61 -7.31
CA THR A 176 -51.53 20.80 -5.86
C THR A 176 -53.02 20.83 -5.56
N ALA A 177 -53.53 19.75 -5.02
CA ALA A 177 -54.63 19.62 -4.05
C ALA A 177 -55.29 18.25 -4.18
N GLY A 178 -55.48 17.58 -3.05
CA GLY A 178 -56.03 16.25 -2.90
C GLY A 178 -57.16 15.86 -3.80
N GLY A 179 -56.94 14.76 -4.55
CA GLY A 179 -57.99 14.14 -5.35
C GLY A 179 -57.39 12.97 -6.15
N ALA A 180 -58.09 11.88 -6.10
CA ALA A 180 -57.72 10.57 -6.62
C ALA A 180 -57.09 10.58 -8.04
N ALA A 181 -56.03 9.84 -8.18
CA ALA A 181 -55.36 9.57 -9.45
C ALA A 181 -56.32 8.89 -10.45
N VAL A 182 -56.51 9.50 -11.61
CA VAL A 182 -57.12 8.86 -12.76
C VAL A 182 -56.00 8.34 -13.65
N VAL A 183 -55.84 7.05 -13.65
CA VAL A 183 -54.90 6.36 -14.54
C VAL A 183 -55.48 6.37 -15.95
N ALA A 184 -54.90 7.16 -16.83
CA ALA A 184 -55.17 7.07 -18.25
C ALA A 184 -54.09 6.25 -18.95
N SER A 185 -54.36 5.00 -19.31
CA SER A 185 -53.53 4.18 -20.15
C SER A 185 -53.60 4.69 -21.60
N ALA A 186 -52.49 5.27 -22.07
CA ALA A 186 -52.36 5.62 -23.48
C ALA A 186 -51.54 4.54 -24.19
N ALA A 187 -52.23 3.69 -24.94
CA ALA A 187 -51.58 2.81 -25.92
C ALA A 187 -51.12 3.64 -27.12
N VAL A 188 -49.84 3.76 -27.34
CA VAL A 188 -49.29 4.28 -28.59
C VAL A 188 -48.84 3.10 -29.44
N LEU A 189 -49.58 2.88 -30.53
CA LEU A 189 -49.20 2.02 -31.66
C LEU A 189 -47.91 2.56 -32.29
N ALA A 190 -46.89 1.72 -32.35
CA ALA A 190 -45.84 1.85 -33.35
C ALA A 190 -45.83 0.58 -34.17
N THR A 191 -46.28 0.66 -35.37
CA THR A 191 -46.06 -0.29 -36.46
C THR A 191 -44.66 -0.06 -37.01
N VAL A 192 -43.87 -1.09 -37.27
CA VAL A 192 -43.55 -1.57 -38.60
C VAL A 192 -42.24 -2.41 -38.57
N ASP A 193 -42.43 -3.65 -39.05
CA ASP A 193 -41.60 -4.56 -39.84
C ASP A 193 -40.32 -5.20 -39.30
N SER A 194 -40.48 -6.49 -39.06
CA SER A 194 -39.45 -7.54 -39.20
C SER A 194 -39.15 -7.87 -40.68
N PRO A 195 -38.01 -8.49 -40.96
CA PRO A 195 -38.12 -9.93 -41.28
C PRO A 195 -37.04 -10.80 -40.61
N ALA A 196 -37.47 -11.82 -40.05
CA ALA A 196 -37.35 -13.26 -40.10
C ALA A 196 -36.02 -13.94 -40.50
N SER A 197 -35.78 -14.95 -39.68
CA SER A 197 -35.14 -16.28 -39.91
C SER A 197 -33.63 -16.37 -39.83
N SER A 198 -33.03 -17.32 -39.16
CA SER A 198 -33.38 -18.76 -38.94
C SER A 198 -32.49 -19.41 -37.85
N ILE A 199 -33.09 -20.16 -36.98
CA ILE A 199 -32.79 -21.49 -36.49
C ILE A 199 -31.40 -22.05 -36.72
N LEU A 200 -30.72 -22.41 -35.60
CA LEU A 200 -30.13 -23.76 -35.46
C LEU A 200 -29.90 -24.08 -33.96
N GLN A 201 -30.67 -25.06 -33.51
CA GLN A 201 -30.41 -25.81 -32.27
C GLN A 201 -29.16 -26.64 -32.44
N LEU A 202 -28.34 -26.75 -31.38
CA LEU A 202 -27.59 -27.96 -31.10
C LEU A 202 -27.48 -28.17 -29.58
N GLU A 203 -27.74 -29.42 -29.25
CA GLU A 203 -28.00 -30.03 -27.96
C GLU A 203 -26.77 -30.09 -27.04
N LYS A 204 -27.09 -30.03 -25.76
CA LYS A 204 -26.58 -30.78 -24.60
C LYS A 204 -25.32 -31.64 -24.79
N ASP A 205 -24.34 -31.41 -23.93
CA ASP A 205 -23.75 -32.42 -23.08
C ASP A 205 -23.07 -31.78 -21.85
N SER A 206 -23.58 -32.15 -20.68
CA SER A 206 -23.00 -31.86 -19.37
C SER A 206 -22.08 -33.00 -18.94
N PRO A 207 -21.02 -32.73 -18.20
CA PRO A 207 -20.68 -33.56 -17.09
C PRO A 207 -20.80 -32.82 -15.73
N SER A 208 -21.55 -33.43 -14.88
CA SER A 208 -21.68 -33.14 -13.46
C SER A 208 -20.32 -33.13 -12.75
N VAL A 209 -19.94 -31.99 -12.19
CA VAL A 209 -18.91 -31.92 -11.14
C VAL A 209 -19.61 -31.54 -9.85
N ALA A 210 -19.43 -32.42 -8.86
CA ALA A 210 -19.98 -32.28 -7.53
C ALA A 210 -19.63 -30.94 -6.88
N ALA A 211 -20.63 -30.23 -6.44
CA ALA A 211 -20.53 -29.05 -5.62
C ALA A 211 -19.96 -29.40 -4.24
N SER A 212 -18.75 -29.04 -3.95
CA SER A 212 -18.24 -28.92 -2.59
C SER A 212 -18.79 -27.62 -1.99
N THR A 213 -19.60 -27.78 -0.95
CA THR A 213 -20.15 -26.70 -0.12
C THR A 213 -19.01 -25.79 0.41
N PRO A 214 -19.04 -24.48 0.20
CA PRO A 214 -18.11 -23.57 0.87
C PRO A 214 -18.48 -23.49 2.35
N GLY A 215 -17.47 -23.66 3.21
CA GLY A 215 -17.61 -23.50 4.65
C GLY A 215 -18.12 -22.10 4.98
N GLN A 216 -19.16 -22.05 5.82
CA GLN A 216 -19.69 -20.82 6.40
C GLN A 216 -18.59 -20.07 7.15
N ARG A 217 -18.06 -18.99 6.56
CA ARG A 217 -17.43 -17.93 7.31
C ARG A 217 -18.54 -17.11 7.98
N THR A 218 -18.78 -17.37 9.26
CA THR A 218 -19.62 -16.52 10.10
C THR A 218 -18.84 -15.23 10.45
N GLY A 219 -18.68 -14.33 9.50
CA GLY A 219 -18.43 -12.94 9.80
C GLY A 219 -19.71 -12.40 10.42
N ARG A 220 -19.71 -12.12 11.71
CA ARG A 220 -20.83 -11.44 12.36
C ARG A 220 -20.91 -10.02 11.81
N TYR A 221 -21.88 -9.75 10.93
CA TYR A 221 -22.32 -8.40 10.59
C TYR A 221 -22.54 -7.60 11.88
N LYS A 222 -21.88 -6.45 11.98
CA LYS A 222 -22.10 -5.47 13.07
C LYS A 222 -22.88 -4.30 12.47
N PRO A 223 -24.17 -4.14 12.80
CA PRO A 223 -24.98 -3.02 12.32
C PRO A 223 -24.31 -1.68 12.68
N HIS A 224 -24.34 -0.75 11.74
CA HIS A 224 -23.83 0.60 11.99
C HIS A 224 -24.72 1.34 12.97
N SER A 225 -24.13 1.96 14.01
CA SER A 225 -24.87 2.55 15.12
C SER A 225 -25.80 3.71 14.74
N PHE A 226 -25.59 4.34 13.60
CA PHE A 226 -26.39 5.46 13.10
C PHE A 226 -27.40 5.02 12.03
N PHE A 227 -26.98 4.28 11.01
CA PHE A 227 -27.82 3.92 9.88
C PHE A 227 -28.79 2.77 10.17
N ASP A 228 -28.43 1.84 11.04
CA ASP A 228 -29.20 0.64 11.33
C ASP A 228 -30.06 0.75 12.58
N LYS A 229 -30.24 1.95 13.15
CA LYS A 229 -31.17 2.18 14.26
C LYS A 229 -32.55 2.52 13.72
N PRO A 230 -33.63 1.85 14.18
CA PRO A 230 -34.98 2.30 13.89
C PRO A 230 -35.20 3.71 14.44
N PRO A 231 -36.05 4.55 13.81
CA PRO A 231 -36.33 5.90 14.25
C PRO A 231 -36.76 5.92 15.72
N ALA A 232 -36.26 6.87 16.51
CA ALA A 232 -36.39 6.92 17.98
C ALA A 232 -37.79 7.29 18.53
N ASP A 233 -38.89 7.02 17.83
CA ASP A 233 -40.25 7.31 18.29
C ASP A 233 -41.25 6.17 18.03
N VAL A 234 -40.95 4.97 18.56
CA VAL A 234 -42.01 3.98 18.82
C VAL A 234 -41.81 3.43 20.23
N LYS A 235 -42.45 4.03 21.22
CA LYS A 235 -42.64 3.43 22.54
C LYS A 235 -43.54 2.22 22.37
N SER A 236 -42.98 1.03 22.56
CA SER A 236 -43.73 -0.22 22.69
C SER A 236 -44.57 -0.18 23.97
N GLY A 237 -45.85 0.04 23.81
CA GLY A 237 -46.87 -0.20 24.84
C GLY A 237 -47.61 -1.48 24.49
N THR A 238 -47.37 -2.53 25.27
CA THR A 238 -48.18 -3.75 25.29
C THR A 238 -49.55 -3.46 25.85
N SER A 239 -50.63 -3.78 25.11
CA SER A 239 -51.82 -4.46 25.64
C SER A 239 -52.88 -4.66 24.56
N THR A 240 -53.48 -5.77 24.60
CA THR A 240 -54.51 -6.44 23.79
C THR A 240 -55.89 -5.76 23.82
N PRO A 241 -56.91 -6.25 23.10
CA PRO A 241 -57.80 -5.47 22.27
C PRO A 241 -59.21 -5.34 22.87
N HIS A 242 -59.92 -4.25 22.50
CA HIS A 242 -61.39 -4.25 22.44
C HIS A 242 -61.91 -3.10 21.56
N THR A 243 -62.68 -3.46 20.53
CA THR A 243 -63.63 -2.65 19.79
C THR A 243 -64.94 -2.54 20.59
N PRO A 244 -65.99 -1.73 20.27
CA PRO A 244 -66.17 -0.74 19.19
C PRO A 244 -66.95 0.56 19.64
N GLY A 245 -67.09 1.53 18.72
CA GLY A 245 -68.35 2.35 18.72
C GLY A 245 -68.23 3.84 18.62
N CYS A 246 -68.67 4.35 17.45
CA CYS A 246 -69.50 5.52 17.17
C CYS A 246 -69.14 6.97 17.52
N HIS A 247 -68.87 7.70 16.45
CA HIS A 247 -69.45 8.97 15.94
C HIS A 247 -69.67 10.21 16.85
N PRO A 248 -69.98 11.37 16.22
CA PRO A 248 -69.06 12.52 16.03
C PRO A 248 -69.62 13.79 16.71
N VAL A 249 -68.98 14.95 16.49
CA VAL A 249 -69.51 16.33 16.60
C VAL A 249 -68.38 17.27 17.04
N GLY A 250 -67.95 18.22 16.24
CA GLY A 250 -68.53 19.58 16.10
C GLY A 250 -67.35 20.56 16.10
N THR A 251 -67.21 21.31 15.06
CA THR A 251 -66.52 22.61 14.92
C THR A 251 -67.13 23.68 15.86
N PRO A 252 -66.56 24.89 16.08
CA PRO A 252 -65.89 25.77 15.09
C PRO A 252 -64.82 26.76 15.64
N GLY A 253 -64.09 27.37 14.76
CA GLY A 253 -63.97 28.81 14.76
C GLY A 253 -62.66 29.54 14.90
N ARG A 254 -62.26 30.11 13.78
CA ARG A 254 -61.80 31.49 13.52
C ARG A 254 -60.45 32.02 14.12
N ASN A 255 -59.55 32.48 13.36
CA ASN A 255 -59.25 33.77 12.66
C ASN A 255 -57.72 33.71 12.36
N GLY A 256 -57.15 33.86 11.23
CA GLY A 256 -57.30 34.86 10.21
C GLY A 256 -56.30 36.01 10.35
N VAL A 257 -55.13 35.96 9.63
CA VAL A 257 -54.51 37.19 9.07
C VAL A 257 -53.78 36.82 7.80
N SER A 258 -54.17 37.54 6.74
CA SER A 258 -53.61 37.47 5.40
C SER A 258 -52.30 38.22 5.27
N ALA A 259 -51.37 37.73 4.46
CA ALA A 259 -50.40 38.54 3.72
C ALA A 259 -50.47 38.23 2.23
N ALA A 260 -50.73 39.28 1.51
CA ALA A 260 -51.15 39.28 0.14
C ALA A 260 -50.03 38.90 -0.86
N ALA A 261 -50.49 38.16 -1.86
CA ALA A 261 -49.78 37.79 -3.06
C ALA A 261 -49.50 39.01 -3.97
N VAL A 262 -48.30 39.02 -4.55
CA VAL A 262 -48.10 39.69 -5.85
C VAL A 262 -48.01 38.59 -6.90
N ALA A 263 -49.15 38.39 -7.60
CA ALA A 263 -49.24 37.53 -8.76
C ALA A 263 -49.03 38.37 -9.99
N GLY A 264 -47.92 38.22 -10.64
CA GLY A 264 -47.70 38.58 -12.05
C GLY A 264 -48.14 37.41 -12.93
N ARG A 265 -49.25 37.55 -13.62
CA ARG A 265 -49.73 36.62 -14.65
C ARG A 265 -48.76 36.64 -15.83
N LEU A 266 -48.21 35.47 -16.21
CA LEU A 266 -47.79 35.16 -17.56
C LEU A 266 -48.49 33.89 -17.99
N ASN A 267 -49.06 33.97 -19.18
CA ASN A 267 -49.96 33.01 -19.78
C ASN A 267 -49.31 31.68 -20.16
N GLY A 268 -50.03 30.58 -19.92
CA GLY A 268 -49.92 29.32 -20.67
C GLY A 268 -48.78 28.39 -20.26
N ALA A 269 -48.66 28.10 -18.98
CA ALA A 269 -47.78 27.00 -18.54
C ALA A 269 -48.58 25.68 -18.57
N VAL A 270 -48.16 24.78 -19.43
CA VAL A 270 -48.47 23.35 -19.31
C VAL A 270 -47.86 22.89 -17.98
N SER A 271 -48.65 22.33 -17.08
CA SER A 271 -48.15 21.74 -15.83
C SER A 271 -47.06 20.71 -16.18
N PRO A 272 -45.91 20.74 -15.51
CA PRO A 272 -44.83 19.79 -15.79
C PRO A 272 -45.33 18.37 -15.55
N THR A 273 -45.07 17.51 -16.51
CA THR A 273 -45.45 16.10 -16.49
C THR A 273 -44.30 15.33 -15.87
N VAL A 274 -44.52 14.74 -14.71
CA VAL A 274 -43.53 13.86 -14.05
C VAL A 274 -43.62 12.45 -14.66
N ILE A 275 -42.50 11.91 -15.10
CA ILE A 275 -42.41 10.55 -15.67
C ILE A 275 -41.98 9.61 -14.57
N GLU A 276 -42.70 8.51 -14.42
CA GLU A 276 -42.38 7.46 -13.45
C GLU A 276 -41.82 6.23 -14.17
N TYR A 277 -40.64 5.81 -13.76
CA TYR A 277 -39.94 4.61 -14.23
C TYR A 277 -39.96 3.53 -13.16
N GLU A 278 -39.99 2.27 -13.55
CA GLU A 278 -39.82 1.10 -12.73
C GLU A 278 -38.58 0.33 -13.22
N ILE A 279 -37.64 0.09 -12.33
CA ILE A 279 -36.44 -0.73 -12.58
C ILE A 279 -36.88 -2.18 -12.71
N ASP A 280 -36.28 -2.92 -13.62
CA ASP A 280 -36.52 -4.36 -13.80
C ASP A 280 -35.30 -5.21 -13.39
N GLY A 281 -35.49 -6.53 -13.41
CA GLY A 281 -34.42 -7.46 -13.01
C GLY A 281 -33.20 -7.44 -13.94
N ASP A 282 -33.33 -6.96 -15.17
CA ASP A 282 -32.24 -6.87 -16.14
C ASP A 282 -31.33 -5.66 -15.86
N THR A 283 -31.82 -4.69 -15.08
CA THR A 283 -31.11 -3.50 -14.65
C THR A 283 -30.86 -3.47 -13.14
N THR A 284 -30.77 -4.68 -12.54
CA THR A 284 -30.51 -4.90 -11.11
C THR A 284 -29.41 -5.94 -10.90
N LEU A 285 -28.37 -5.60 -10.18
CA LEU A 285 -27.37 -6.51 -9.69
C LEU A 285 -27.75 -7.00 -8.31
N PHE A 286 -28.38 -8.17 -8.23
CA PHE A 286 -28.76 -8.80 -6.98
C PHE A 286 -27.51 -9.34 -6.25
N TYR A 287 -27.50 -9.21 -4.93
CA TYR A 287 -26.40 -9.68 -4.09
C TYR A 287 -25.03 -9.10 -4.47
N ALA A 288 -25.01 -7.83 -4.85
CA ALA A 288 -23.76 -7.12 -5.10
C ALA A 288 -22.81 -7.20 -3.89
N HIS A 289 -23.39 -7.17 -2.70
CA HIS A 289 -22.72 -7.28 -1.40
C HIS A 289 -23.49 -8.20 -0.44
N TYR A 290 -22.90 -8.48 0.73
CA TYR A 290 -23.56 -9.16 1.85
C TYR A 290 -24.02 -8.20 2.94
N GLY A 291 -23.84 -6.90 2.77
CA GLY A 291 -24.25 -5.82 3.66
C GLY A 291 -24.82 -4.65 2.84
N TYR A 292 -25.36 -3.63 3.51
CA TYR A 292 -25.93 -2.45 2.87
C TYR A 292 -24.90 -1.72 2.03
N VAL A 293 -25.28 -1.21 0.87
CA VAL A 293 -24.38 -0.47 -0.03
C VAL A 293 -24.40 1.01 0.34
N TYR A 294 -23.48 1.41 1.23
CA TYR A 294 -23.42 2.75 1.80
C TYR A 294 -22.82 3.79 0.86
N ALA A 295 -21.88 3.40 0.01
CA ALA A 295 -21.14 4.33 -0.83
C ALA A 295 -20.95 3.79 -2.26
N LEU A 296 -21.14 4.68 -3.24
CA LEU A 296 -20.86 4.45 -4.67
C LEU A 296 -20.02 5.60 -5.21
N THR A 297 -19.07 5.30 -6.08
CA THR A 297 -18.33 6.32 -6.85
C THR A 297 -17.93 5.80 -8.22
N VAL A 298 -18.13 6.61 -9.27
CA VAL A 298 -17.69 6.29 -10.64
C VAL A 298 -16.25 6.77 -10.82
N ILE A 299 -15.41 5.90 -11.36
CA ILE A 299 -13.98 6.10 -11.54
C ILE A 299 -13.68 6.15 -13.04
N PRO A 300 -13.28 7.31 -13.60
CA PRO A 300 -12.88 7.40 -15.00
C PRO A 300 -11.54 6.70 -15.24
N ARG A 301 -11.41 6.02 -16.38
CA ARG A 301 -10.19 5.33 -16.78
C ARG A 301 -9.48 6.07 -17.91
N PRO A 302 -8.14 5.95 -18.05
CA PRO A 302 -7.39 6.61 -19.12
C PRO A 302 -7.79 6.16 -20.54
N ASP A 303 -8.34 4.96 -20.68
CA ASP A 303 -8.83 4.39 -21.95
C ASP A 303 -10.25 4.84 -22.32
N GLY A 304 -10.88 5.70 -21.51
CA GLY A 304 -12.25 6.18 -21.68
C GLY A 304 -13.32 5.23 -21.14
N SER A 305 -12.95 4.04 -20.65
CA SER A 305 -13.86 3.18 -19.90
C SER A 305 -14.12 3.74 -18.50
N LYS A 306 -15.12 3.24 -17.80
CA LYS A 306 -15.41 3.63 -16.42
C LYS A 306 -15.58 2.41 -15.53
N TRP A 307 -15.16 2.55 -14.29
CA TRP A 307 -15.44 1.63 -13.22
C TRP A 307 -16.39 2.26 -12.21
N LEU A 308 -17.17 1.42 -11.55
CA LEU A 308 -17.94 1.78 -10.36
C LEU A 308 -17.27 1.14 -9.16
N ALA A 309 -17.00 1.90 -8.12
CA ALA A 309 -16.61 1.36 -6.82
C ALA A 309 -17.81 1.39 -5.88
N SER A 310 -18.04 0.30 -5.17
CA SER A 310 -19.07 0.16 -4.14
C SER A 310 -18.45 -0.21 -2.79
N GLY A 311 -18.90 0.45 -1.73
CA GLY A 311 -18.50 0.21 -0.34
C GLY A 311 -19.70 -0.21 0.49
N SER A 312 -19.50 -1.20 1.35
CA SER A 312 -20.60 -1.87 2.01
C SER A 312 -20.38 -2.13 3.51
N GLY A 313 -21.51 -2.39 4.19
CA GLY A 313 -21.57 -2.85 5.56
C GLY A 313 -20.96 -4.24 5.80
N ASP A 314 -20.68 -5.00 4.76
CA ASP A 314 -19.96 -6.27 4.82
C ASP A 314 -18.44 -6.12 5.02
N SER A 315 -17.96 -4.88 5.09
CA SER A 315 -16.55 -4.52 5.21
C SER A 315 -15.72 -4.85 3.95
N ASP A 316 -16.36 -4.81 2.77
CA ASP A 316 -15.72 -5.00 1.49
C ASP A 316 -15.94 -3.79 0.56
N VAL A 317 -14.95 -3.57 -0.33
CA VAL A 317 -15.08 -2.68 -1.46
C VAL A 317 -14.99 -3.49 -2.73
N LYS A 318 -15.93 -3.30 -3.65
CA LYS A 318 -15.94 -3.98 -4.95
C LYS A 318 -15.80 -2.99 -6.08
N ILE A 319 -15.04 -3.38 -7.10
CA ILE A 319 -14.83 -2.60 -8.33
C ILE A 319 -15.48 -3.33 -9.49
N TRP A 320 -16.35 -2.62 -10.17
CA TRP A 320 -17.14 -3.12 -11.30
C TRP A 320 -16.77 -2.38 -12.56
N GLU A 321 -16.64 -3.06 -13.65
CA GLU A 321 -16.56 -2.45 -14.97
C GLU A 321 -17.96 -2.08 -15.45
N CYS A 322 -18.16 -0.79 -15.82
CA CYS A 322 -19.42 -0.31 -16.35
C CYS A 322 -19.50 -0.62 -17.86
N ALA A 323 -20.35 -1.57 -18.21
CA ALA A 323 -20.63 -1.89 -19.61
C ALA A 323 -21.51 -0.82 -20.29
N PRO A 324 -21.50 -0.72 -21.63
CA PRO A 324 -22.47 0.07 -22.36
C PRO A 324 -23.90 -0.30 -21.95
N GLY A 325 -24.74 0.71 -21.67
CA GLY A 325 -26.12 0.51 -21.20
C GLY A 325 -26.24 0.27 -19.68
N GLY A 326 -25.13 0.27 -18.89
CA GLY A 326 -25.14 0.29 -17.43
C GLY A 326 -24.85 -1.04 -16.74
N GLY A 327 -24.72 -2.16 -17.47
CA GLY A 327 -24.39 -3.46 -16.88
C GLY A 327 -23.08 -3.44 -16.11
N LEU A 328 -22.98 -4.22 -15.02
CA LEU A 328 -21.85 -4.25 -14.12
C LEU A 328 -21.16 -5.63 -14.14
N HIS A 329 -19.84 -5.66 -14.36
CA HIS A 329 -19.01 -6.85 -14.28
C HIS A 329 -17.96 -6.70 -13.19
N LEU A 330 -17.90 -7.63 -12.24
CA LEU A 330 -16.91 -7.58 -11.16
C LEU A 330 -15.50 -7.70 -11.70
N VAL A 331 -14.68 -6.67 -11.44
CA VAL A 331 -13.27 -6.62 -11.80
C VAL A 331 -12.41 -7.03 -10.64
N ARG A 332 -12.75 -6.55 -9.42
CA ARG A 332 -11.94 -6.74 -8.23
C ARG A 332 -12.73 -6.58 -6.96
N GLU A 333 -12.28 -7.28 -5.92
CA GLU A 333 -12.82 -7.18 -4.57
C GLU A 333 -11.67 -6.90 -3.59
N PHE A 334 -11.89 -5.95 -2.68
CA PHE A 334 -11.01 -5.63 -1.58
C PHE A 334 -11.70 -6.02 -0.29
N SER A 335 -11.27 -7.12 0.32
CA SER A 335 -11.88 -7.72 1.50
C SER A 335 -11.02 -7.58 2.74
N GLY A 336 -11.64 -7.76 3.90
CA GLY A 336 -10.93 -7.80 5.18
C GLY A 336 -10.59 -6.42 5.74
N LEU A 337 -11.40 -5.40 5.40
CA LEU A 337 -11.31 -4.10 6.05
C LEU A 337 -11.76 -4.21 7.53
N SER A 338 -11.30 -3.29 8.36
CA SER A 338 -11.53 -3.33 9.82
C SER A 338 -12.97 -3.04 10.22
N GLY A 339 -13.78 -2.42 9.34
CA GLY A 339 -15.16 -2.04 9.61
C GLY A 339 -15.96 -1.80 8.34
N ALA A 340 -17.24 -1.49 8.50
CA ALA A 340 -18.12 -1.11 7.40
C ALA A 340 -17.56 0.07 6.60
N VAL A 341 -17.70 0.02 5.27
CA VAL A 341 -17.26 1.11 4.38
C VAL A 341 -18.38 2.12 4.25
N LEU A 342 -18.23 3.29 4.87
CA LEU A 342 -19.27 4.31 4.96
C LEU A 342 -19.14 5.39 3.89
N SER A 343 -17.95 5.65 3.42
CA SER A 343 -17.68 6.67 2.40
C SER A 343 -16.56 6.23 1.46
N LEU A 344 -16.64 6.67 0.22
CA LEU A 344 -15.61 6.44 -0.82
C LEU A 344 -15.22 7.77 -1.45
N ALA A 345 -13.94 7.94 -1.73
CA ALA A 345 -13.43 9.04 -2.53
C ALA A 345 -12.35 8.52 -3.47
N PHE A 346 -12.18 9.20 -4.60
CA PHE A 346 -11.24 8.79 -5.65
C PHE A 346 -10.36 9.97 -6.05
N ARG A 347 -9.08 9.71 -6.26
CA ARG A 347 -8.10 10.69 -6.75
C ARG A 347 -7.03 9.96 -7.56
N ASP A 348 -6.86 10.34 -8.81
CA ASP A 348 -5.90 9.74 -9.75
C ASP A 348 -6.10 8.23 -9.91
N SER A 349 -5.23 7.39 -9.39
CA SER A 349 -5.41 5.92 -9.33
C SER A 349 -5.74 5.42 -7.91
N LEU A 350 -5.95 6.32 -6.94
CA LEU A 350 -6.14 5.99 -5.54
C LEU A 350 -7.61 6.01 -5.15
N LEU A 351 -8.07 4.94 -4.53
CA LEU A 351 -9.38 4.85 -3.90
C LEU A 351 -9.20 4.93 -2.39
N PHE A 352 -9.94 5.85 -1.79
CA PHE A 352 -10.01 6.04 -0.34
C PHE A 352 -11.31 5.44 0.16
N ALA A 353 -11.22 4.56 1.14
CA ALA A 353 -12.37 3.95 1.82
C ALA A 353 -12.40 4.40 3.28
N GLY A 354 -13.38 5.22 3.63
CA GLY A 354 -13.63 5.68 5.00
C GLY A 354 -14.44 4.66 5.77
N LEU A 355 -13.91 4.22 6.90
CA LEU A 355 -14.39 3.07 7.63
C LEU A 355 -15.12 3.45 8.92
N GLN A 356 -15.99 2.54 9.33
CA GLN A 356 -16.49 2.48 10.69
C GLN A 356 -15.32 2.23 11.65
N GLY A 357 -15.14 3.08 12.66
CA GLY A 357 -14.02 3.02 13.60
C GLY A 357 -12.96 4.08 13.38
N GLY A 358 -13.07 4.91 12.31
CA GLY A 358 -12.25 6.11 12.14
C GLY A 358 -11.05 5.96 11.21
N GLU A 359 -10.82 4.79 10.65
CA GLU A 359 -9.74 4.54 9.73
C GLU A 359 -10.12 4.89 8.28
N ILE A 360 -9.11 5.22 7.48
CA ILE A 360 -9.22 5.36 6.03
C ILE A 360 -8.22 4.41 5.38
N ASP A 361 -8.72 3.42 4.65
CA ASP A 361 -7.89 2.56 3.82
C ASP A 361 -7.69 3.17 2.43
N VAL A 362 -6.44 3.21 1.98
CA VAL A 362 -6.06 3.75 0.66
C VAL A 362 -5.62 2.60 -0.24
N TRP A 363 -6.30 2.46 -1.36
CA TRP A 363 -6.06 1.39 -2.33
C TRP A 363 -5.60 1.96 -3.66
N ASP A 364 -4.65 1.31 -4.27
CA ASP A 364 -4.30 1.58 -5.66
C ASP A 364 -5.12 0.70 -6.59
N LEU A 365 -5.85 1.32 -7.47
CA LEU A 365 -6.74 0.63 -8.39
C LEU A 365 -6.02 -0.08 -9.54
N GLU A 366 -4.82 0.36 -9.90
CA GLU A 366 -4.06 -0.30 -10.97
C GLU A 366 -3.47 -1.63 -10.50
N THR A 367 -2.86 -1.63 -9.34
CA THR A 367 -2.22 -2.83 -8.78
C THR A 367 -3.14 -3.65 -7.89
N GLY A 368 -4.20 -3.03 -7.33
CA GLY A 368 -5.12 -3.66 -6.39
C GLY A 368 -4.55 -3.85 -5.00
N ALA A 369 -3.48 -3.17 -4.66
CA ALA A 369 -2.89 -3.27 -3.35
C ALA A 369 -3.35 -2.14 -2.42
N ARG A 370 -3.51 -2.43 -1.14
CA ARG A 370 -3.68 -1.40 -0.11
C ARG A 370 -2.33 -0.71 0.09
N ILE A 371 -2.32 0.63 -0.13
CA ILE A 371 -1.11 1.43 0.00
C ILE A 371 -0.89 1.86 1.44
N ARG A 372 -1.97 2.26 2.10
CA ARG A 372 -1.90 2.84 3.43
C ARG A 372 -3.20 2.65 4.18
N ARG A 373 -3.08 2.55 5.50
CA ARG A 373 -4.15 2.76 6.45
C ARG A 373 -3.85 4.02 7.23
N ILE A 374 -4.79 4.93 7.29
CA ILE A 374 -4.69 6.20 8.00
C ILE A 374 -5.62 6.13 9.20
N GLU A 375 -5.09 6.22 10.40
CA GLU A 375 -5.87 6.42 11.63
C GLU A 375 -6.30 7.89 11.66
N ALA A 376 -7.42 8.20 10.99
CA ALA A 376 -7.85 9.56 10.76
C ALA A 376 -8.62 10.13 11.95
N HIS A 377 -9.56 9.35 12.51
CA HIS A 377 -10.46 9.77 13.56
C HIS A 377 -10.62 8.68 14.63
N GLU A 378 -11.10 9.06 15.80
CA GLU A 378 -11.52 8.12 16.86
C GLU A 378 -12.97 7.62 16.67
N ALA A 379 -13.65 8.08 15.61
CA ALA A 379 -15.05 7.80 15.31
C ALA A 379 -15.24 7.61 13.80
N ASP A 380 -16.36 7.04 13.40
CA ASP A 380 -16.72 6.64 12.06
C ASP A 380 -16.49 7.74 11.00
N VAL A 381 -15.82 7.42 9.89
CA VAL A 381 -15.56 8.34 8.77
C VAL A 381 -16.79 8.40 7.86
N MET A 382 -17.65 9.38 8.11
CA MET A 382 -18.95 9.49 7.47
C MET A 382 -18.92 10.02 6.04
N THR A 383 -18.00 10.93 5.76
CA THR A 383 -17.92 11.60 4.44
C THR A 383 -16.48 11.94 4.08
N MET A 384 -16.17 11.81 2.78
CA MET A 384 -14.89 12.21 2.24
C MET A 384 -15.06 12.99 0.94
N THR A 385 -14.26 14.03 0.76
CA THR A 385 -14.25 14.86 -0.45
C THR A 385 -12.82 15.21 -0.85
N VAL A 386 -12.50 15.13 -2.12
CA VAL A 386 -11.18 15.44 -2.67
C VAL A 386 -11.17 16.79 -3.36
N LEU A 387 -10.15 17.58 -3.09
CA LEU A 387 -9.84 18.79 -3.85
C LEU A 387 -8.37 18.75 -4.29
N GLN A 388 -8.13 18.57 -5.58
CA GLN A 388 -6.79 18.41 -6.14
C GLN A 388 -5.99 17.33 -5.37
N CYS A 389 -4.96 17.72 -4.62
CA CYS A 389 -4.12 16.80 -3.85
C CYS A 389 -4.60 16.55 -2.42
N ASP A 390 -5.58 17.29 -1.93
CA ASP A 390 -6.05 17.20 -0.54
C ASP A 390 -7.31 16.34 -0.42
N LEU A 391 -7.35 15.50 0.60
CA LEU A 391 -8.54 14.75 1.04
C LEU A 391 -9.09 15.41 2.31
N TYR A 392 -10.37 15.72 2.30
CA TYR A 392 -11.12 16.18 3.47
C TYR A 392 -11.99 15.04 3.98
N ALA A 393 -11.77 14.63 5.22
CA ALA A 393 -12.51 13.54 5.88
C ALA A 393 -13.30 14.10 7.06
N GLY A 394 -14.63 13.93 7.03
CA GLY A 394 -15.54 14.31 8.09
C GLY A 394 -16.07 13.09 8.85
N ALA A 395 -16.10 13.16 10.17
CA ALA A 395 -16.42 12.00 11.00
C ALA A 395 -17.54 12.23 12.03
N ALA A 396 -17.93 11.14 12.65
CA ALA A 396 -18.98 11.12 13.68
C ALA A 396 -18.58 11.86 14.97
N ASP A 397 -17.30 12.21 15.14
CA ASP A 397 -16.82 13.07 16.22
C ASP A 397 -17.08 14.57 15.96
N GLY A 398 -17.64 14.92 14.80
CA GLY A 398 -17.93 16.29 14.38
C GLY A 398 -16.72 17.09 13.92
N ARG A 399 -15.57 16.44 13.74
CA ARG A 399 -14.36 17.04 13.22
C ARG A 399 -14.21 16.76 11.73
N VAL A 400 -13.41 17.58 11.10
CA VAL A 400 -12.91 17.37 9.74
C VAL A 400 -11.39 17.40 9.77
N LEU A 401 -10.77 16.44 9.11
CA LEU A 401 -9.35 16.39 8.84
C LEU A 401 -9.07 16.75 7.38
N ARG A 402 -8.01 17.52 7.16
CA ARG A 402 -7.40 17.71 5.84
C ARG A 402 -6.12 16.88 5.77
N ILE A 403 -6.05 16.01 4.79
CA ILE A 403 -4.95 15.07 4.54
C ILE A 403 -4.36 15.41 3.18
N ASP A 404 -3.06 15.63 3.10
CA ASP A 404 -2.36 16.02 1.88
C ASP A 404 -2.02 14.81 0.98
N ASP A 405 -1.25 15.04 -0.07
CA ASP A 405 -0.79 14.01 -1.03
C ASP A 405 0.23 13.04 -0.43
N LYS A 406 0.83 13.38 0.71
CA LYS A 406 1.75 12.51 1.46
C LYS A 406 1.05 11.69 2.53
N PHE A 407 -0.27 11.82 2.60
CA PHE A 407 -1.14 11.25 3.63
C PHE A 407 -0.86 11.80 5.04
N ASP A 408 -0.29 13.02 5.13
CA ASP A 408 -0.10 13.71 6.41
C ASP A 408 -1.31 14.58 6.73
N CYS A 409 -1.72 14.58 8.01
CA CYS A 409 -2.78 15.46 8.49
C CYS A 409 -2.24 16.89 8.58
N THR A 410 -2.76 17.79 7.72
CA THR A 410 -2.32 19.19 7.63
C THR A 410 -3.22 20.17 8.37
N ALA A 411 -4.47 19.80 8.63
CA ALA A 411 -5.39 20.58 9.44
C ALA A 411 -6.45 19.70 10.10
N VAL A 412 -6.85 20.06 11.31
CA VAL A 412 -7.97 19.46 12.05
C VAL A 412 -8.84 20.60 12.59
N PHE A 413 -10.13 20.54 12.36
CA PHE A 413 -11.05 21.53 12.91
C PHE A 413 -12.41 20.93 13.27
N LYS A 414 -13.06 21.47 14.31
CA LYS A 414 -14.40 21.08 14.73
C LYS A 414 -15.42 21.74 13.78
N ALA A 415 -15.96 20.96 12.85
CA ALA A 415 -16.94 21.46 11.89
C ALA A 415 -18.34 21.53 12.49
N HIS A 416 -18.77 20.51 13.22
CA HIS A 416 -20.11 20.42 13.82
C HIS A 416 -20.04 20.08 15.30
N SER A 417 -21.10 20.46 16.06
CA SER A 417 -21.21 20.07 17.47
C SER A 417 -21.55 18.60 17.66
N ASP A 418 -22.10 17.98 16.63
CA ASP A 418 -22.42 16.56 16.49
C ASP A 418 -21.77 16.02 15.19
N MET A 419 -22.18 14.86 14.70
CA MET A 419 -21.61 14.18 13.54
C MET A 419 -21.57 15.06 12.29
N VAL A 420 -20.50 14.97 11.50
CA VAL A 420 -20.43 15.45 10.11
C VAL A 420 -20.97 14.35 9.22
N LEU A 421 -22.12 14.55 8.60
CA LEU A 421 -22.80 13.49 7.83
C LEU A 421 -22.56 13.57 6.33
N ALA A 422 -22.38 14.77 5.78
CA ALA A 422 -22.12 14.97 4.37
C ALA A 422 -21.20 16.17 4.14
N SER A 423 -20.45 16.13 3.06
CA SER A 423 -19.61 17.25 2.65
C SER A 423 -19.48 17.32 1.11
N THR A 424 -19.21 18.52 0.62
CA THR A 424 -18.94 18.79 -0.79
C THR A 424 -18.00 19.98 -0.95
N ILE A 425 -17.32 20.07 -2.07
CA ILE A 425 -16.43 21.19 -2.40
C ILE A 425 -16.85 21.78 -3.74
N VAL A 426 -16.93 23.09 -3.77
CA VAL A 426 -17.31 23.86 -4.98
C VAL A 426 -16.38 25.05 -5.15
N PRO A 427 -16.21 25.57 -6.40
CA PRO A 427 -15.51 26.82 -6.62
C PRO A 427 -16.15 27.95 -5.81
N GLY A 428 -15.33 28.73 -5.10
CA GLY A 428 -15.83 29.86 -4.29
C GLY A 428 -16.37 30.98 -5.17
N GLN A 429 -17.35 31.73 -4.68
CA GLN A 429 -17.89 32.92 -5.36
C GLN A 429 -16.86 34.06 -5.48
N ARG A 430 -15.84 34.02 -4.63
CA ARG A 430 -14.62 34.83 -4.72
C ARG A 430 -13.46 33.90 -5.05
N LYS A 431 -12.26 34.41 -5.24
CA LYS A 431 -11.08 33.55 -5.46
C LYS A 431 -10.96 32.47 -4.38
N GLY A 432 -10.73 31.21 -4.77
CA GLY A 432 -10.55 30.03 -3.89
C GLY A 432 -11.71 29.04 -3.98
N TRP A 433 -11.82 28.19 -2.99
CA TRP A 433 -12.79 27.11 -2.92
C TRP A 433 -13.64 27.21 -1.66
N GLU A 434 -14.85 26.72 -1.72
CA GLU A 434 -15.76 26.60 -0.59
C GLU A 434 -15.95 25.10 -0.27
N TYR A 435 -15.56 24.72 0.94
CA TYR A 435 -15.88 23.43 1.52
C TYR A 435 -17.17 23.55 2.30
N ILE A 436 -18.15 22.75 1.98
CA ILE A 436 -19.48 22.80 2.60
C ILE A 436 -19.71 21.52 3.37
N THR A 437 -20.07 21.63 4.63
CA THR A 437 -20.35 20.50 5.53
C THR A 437 -21.75 20.54 6.06
N ALA A 438 -22.36 19.39 6.24
CA ALA A 438 -23.65 19.23 6.86
C ALA A 438 -23.56 18.24 8.02
N GLY A 439 -24.29 18.50 9.10
CA GLY A 439 -24.20 17.73 10.32
C GLY A 439 -25.53 17.39 10.98
N ASN A 440 -25.44 16.51 11.95
CA ASN A 440 -26.55 16.10 12.79
C ASN A 440 -27.08 17.24 13.70
N ASP A 441 -26.35 18.35 13.77
CA ASP A 441 -26.71 19.58 14.52
C ASP A 441 -27.60 20.54 13.73
N SER A 442 -28.27 20.10 12.69
CA SER A 442 -29.17 20.87 11.81
C SER A 442 -28.51 22.03 11.06
N GLY A 443 -27.19 22.06 11.03
CA GLY A 443 -26.40 23.11 10.40
C GLY A 443 -25.80 22.68 9.06
N VAL A 444 -25.81 23.61 8.10
CA VAL A 444 -24.94 23.56 6.92
C VAL A 444 -23.93 24.67 7.06
N LYS A 445 -22.61 24.34 7.00
CA LYS A 445 -21.55 25.30 7.22
C LYS A 445 -20.67 25.41 5.98
N ILE A 446 -20.38 26.64 5.59
CA ILE A 446 -19.54 26.96 4.45
C ILE A 446 -18.19 27.48 4.96
N TRP A 447 -17.13 26.84 4.53
CA TRP A 447 -15.77 27.12 4.93
C TRP A 447 -14.99 27.63 3.72
N ASN A 448 -14.34 28.78 3.87
CA ASN A 448 -13.37 29.21 2.87
C ASN A 448 -12.10 28.39 3.02
N ILE A 449 -11.69 27.72 1.96
CA ILE A 449 -10.42 27.05 1.84
C ILE A 449 -9.58 27.79 0.80
N SER A 450 -8.36 28.18 1.19
CA SER A 450 -7.39 28.70 0.26
C SER A 450 -7.06 27.64 -0.78
N ASP A 451 -6.73 28.09 -1.99
CA ASP A 451 -6.17 27.17 -3.00
C ASP A 451 -5.14 26.28 -2.33
N PRO A 452 -5.15 24.96 -2.60
CA PRO A 452 -4.08 24.09 -2.16
C PRO A 452 -2.77 24.78 -2.48
N VAL A 453 -1.93 24.94 -1.49
CA VAL A 453 -0.66 25.65 -1.66
C VAL A 453 0.10 24.83 -2.71
N LYS A 454 0.15 25.34 -3.96
CA LYS A 454 1.22 24.91 -4.85
C LYS A 454 2.49 25.16 -4.07
N PRO A 455 3.36 24.17 -3.86
CA PRO A 455 4.58 24.39 -3.10
C PRO A 455 5.24 25.67 -3.60
N SER A 456 5.40 26.64 -2.71
CA SER A 456 5.99 27.92 -3.04
C SER A 456 7.45 27.69 -3.43
N HIS A 457 7.81 28.11 -4.61
CA HIS A 457 9.17 28.19 -5.10
C HIS A 457 9.98 29.28 -4.38
N ASP A 458 10.14 29.18 -3.05
CA ASP A 458 11.06 30.08 -2.33
C ASP A 458 11.44 29.50 -0.98
N THR A 459 12.20 28.47 -1.00
CA THR A 459 13.32 28.14 -0.11
C THR A 459 14.12 27.06 -0.82
N ASP A 460 15.42 27.28 -0.98
CA ASP A 460 16.40 26.39 -1.62
C ASP A 460 16.44 24.98 -0.99
N ILE A 461 15.43 24.20 -1.25
CA ILE A 461 15.45 22.76 -1.29
C ILE A 461 14.79 22.46 -2.63
N ASP A 462 15.58 22.05 -3.61
CA ASP A 462 15.09 21.49 -4.88
C ASP A 462 14.07 20.37 -4.57
N VAL A 463 12.82 20.77 -4.44
CA VAL A 463 11.71 19.83 -4.54
C VAL A 463 11.44 19.70 -6.02
N ASP A 464 12.07 18.72 -6.65
CA ASP A 464 11.72 18.27 -7.99
C ASP A 464 10.21 17.99 -8.02
N ILE A 465 9.45 18.92 -8.57
CA ILE A 465 7.98 18.87 -8.73
C ILE A 465 7.59 17.93 -9.89
N GLU A 466 8.51 17.15 -10.40
CA GLU A 466 8.19 16.05 -11.28
C GLU A 466 8.06 14.80 -10.42
N GLY A 467 6.86 14.29 -10.25
CA GLY A 467 6.37 13.14 -9.48
C GLY A 467 7.23 11.87 -9.29
N GLY A 468 8.55 11.96 -9.51
CA GLY A 468 9.48 10.85 -9.43
C GLY A 468 9.78 10.37 -8.01
N ALA A 469 9.72 11.21 -6.98
CA ALA A 469 9.98 10.80 -5.61
C ALA A 469 8.78 10.02 -5.03
N ASP A 470 7.58 10.41 -5.38
CA ASP A 470 6.36 9.77 -4.90
C ASP A 470 6.13 8.43 -5.62
N VAL A 471 6.45 8.35 -6.92
CA VAL A 471 6.46 7.08 -7.67
C VAL A 471 7.43 6.07 -7.05
N MET A 472 8.61 6.49 -6.61
CA MET A 472 9.59 5.61 -5.97
C MET A 472 9.06 5.04 -4.64
N LEU A 473 8.53 5.89 -3.77
CA LEU A 473 7.97 5.45 -2.48
C LEU A 473 6.75 4.55 -2.67
N TYR A 474 5.90 4.91 -3.61
CA TYR A 474 4.74 4.13 -3.98
C TYR A 474 5.13 2.73 -4.47
N ALA A 475 6.02 2.65 -5.45
CA ALA A 475 6.49 1.37 -5.98
C ALA A 475 7.21 0.52 -4.91
N LEU A 476 8.00 1.17 -4.03
CA LEU A 476 8.63 0.49 -2.91
C LEU A 476 7.60 -0.09 -1.93
N SER A 477 6.55 0.67 -1.59
CA SER A 477 5.49 0.17 -0.69
C SER A 477 4.77 -1.06 -1.25
N LYS A 478 4.57 -1.11 -2.58
CA LYS A 478 4.01 -2.29 -3.26
C LYS A 478 4.90 -3.52 -3.16
N LEU A 479 6.20 -3.34 -3.34
CA LEU A 479 7.16 -4.45 -3.23
C LEU A 479 7.28 -4.94 -1.79
N VAL A 480 7.26 -4.04 -0.80
CA VAL A 480 7.28 -4.40 0.62
C VAL A 480 6.05 -5.20 1.00
N ALA A 481 4.88 -4.86 0.44
CA ALA A 481 3.63 -5.54 0.73
C ALA A 481 3.58 -7.01 0.29
N VAL A 482 4.51 -7.45 -0.56
CA VAL A 482 4.62 -8.86 -0.94
C VAL A 482 5.68 -9.54 -0.08
N PRO A 483 5.34 -10.54 0.75
CA PRO A 483 6.29 -11.26 1.62
C PRO A 483 7.14 -12.24 0.80
N THR A 484 8.14 -11.72 0.11
CA THR A 484 9.02 -12.48 -0.78
C THR A 484 10.13 -13.19 -0.02
N VAL A 485 9.77 -14.02 0.95
CA VAL A 485 10.73 -14.84 1.71
C VAL A 485 11.19 -16.01 0.84
N SER A 486 12.50 -16.25 0.75
CA SER A 486 13.09 -17.26 -0.14
C SER A 486 13.10 -18.68 0.48
N ASP A 487 11.97 -19.09 1.05
CA ASP A 487 11.71 -20.45 1.54
C ASP A 487 10.66 -21.18 0.69
N ASP A 488 10.39 -22.45 1.03
CA ASP A 488 9.46 -23.25 0.25
C ASP A 488 7.98 -22.87 0.48
N GLU A 489 7.66 -22.24 1.61
CA GLU A 489 6.28 -21.85 1.95
C GLU A 489 5.87 -20.56 1.20
N HIS A 490 6.84 -19.69 0.87
CA HIS A 490 6.61 -18.39 0.22
C HIS A 490 6.93 -18.38 -1.29
N ARG A 491 7.12 -19.54 -1.93
CA ARG A 491 7.44 -19.64 -3.38
C ARG A 491 6.46 -18.87 -4.26
N GLU A 492 5.17 -18.95 -3.97
CA GLU A 492 4.17 -18.21 -4.74
C GLU A 492 4.27 -16.70 -4.50
N SER A 493 4.55 -16.26 -3.27
CA SER A 493 4.79 -14.85 -2.97
C SER A 493 6.02 -14.33 -3.70
N CYS A 494 7.11 -15.10 -3.77
CA CYS A 494 8.29 -14.74 -4.56
C CYS A 494 7.97 -14.63 -6.06
N ARG A 495 7.18 -15.57 -6.60
CA ARG A 495 6.73 -15.52 -7.99
C ARG A 495 5.90 -14.26 -8.26
N LEU A 496 4.94 -13.94 -7.39
CA LEU A 496 4.13 -12.72 -7.46
C LEU A 496 5.00 -11.46 -7.35
N GLY A 497 5.98 -11.44 -6.43
CA GLY A 497 6.94 -10.35 -6.27
C GLY A 497 7.76 -10.10 -7.53
N ALA A 498 8.26 -11.16 -8.17
CA ALA A 498 8.98 -11.07 -9.44
C ALA A 498 8.11 -10.48 -10.57
N HIS A 499 6.84 -10.93 -10.69
CA HIS A 499 5.91 -10.38 -11.68
C HIS A 499 5.55 -8.93 -11.40
N LEU A 500 5.36 -8.57 -10.12
CA LEU A 500 5.11 -7.19 -9.71
C LEU A 500 6.32 -6.30 -10.05
N LEU A 501 7.53 -6.74 -9.71
CA LEU A 501 8.75 -6.01 -10.02
C LEU A 501 8.93 -5.83 -11.53
N LYS A 502 8.74 -6.89 -12.33
CA LYS A 502 8.72 -6.81 -13.80
C LYS A 502 7.75 -5.72 -14.29
N LYS A 503 6.52 -5.73 -13.75
CA LYS A 503 5.48 -4.74 -14.11
C LYS A 503 5.92 -3.32 -13.76
N ILE A 504 6.42 -3.09 -12.53
CA ILE A 504 6.91 -1.79 -12.08
C ILE A 504 8.02 -1.28 -13.00
N LEU A 505 9.04 -2.10 -13.27
CA LEU A 505 10.16 -1.72 -14.13
C LEU A 505 9.70 -1.42 -15.57
N GLY A 506 8.72 -2.18 -16.10
CA GLY A 506 8.09 -1.91 -17.38
C GLY A 506 7.34 -0.57 -17.40
N GLN A 507 6.59 -0.24 -16.36
CA GLN A 507 5.89 1.06 -16.23
C GLN A 507 6.87 2.24 -16.10
N LEU A 508 8.03 2.03 -15.47
CA LEU A 508 9.12 3.00 -15.43
C LEU A 508 9.84 3.14 -16.78
N GLY A 509 9.50 2.34 -17.77
CA GLY A 509 9.99 2.43 -19.14
C GLY A 509 11.14 1.48 -19.48
N ALA A 510 11.45 0.49 -18.66
CA ALA A 510 12.37 -0.56 -19.00
C ALA A 510 11.71 -1.62 -19.89
N GLN A 511 12.50 -2.25 -20.77
CA GLN A 511 12.12 -3.55 -21.30
C GLN A 511 12.44 -4.60 -20.24
N SER A 512 11.41 -5.28 -19.71
CA SER A 512 11.57 -6.18 -18.57
C SER A 512 10.98 -7.56 -18.81
N ASP A 513 11.73 -8.60 -18.39
CA ASP A 513 11.38 -10.00 -18.55
C ASP A 513 11.68 -10.80 -17.27
N ILE A 514 10.99 -11.92 -17.13
CA ILE A 514 11.28 -12.91 -16.09
C ILE A 514 12.12 -14.01 -16.72
N LEU A 515 13.27 -14.27 -16.13
CA LEU A 515 14.13 -15.37 -16.52
C LEU A 515 13.89 -16.55 -15.59
N PRO A 516 13.56 -17.73 -16.12
CA PRO A 516 13.37 -18.91 -15.29
C PRO A 516 14.65 -19.25 -14.51
N GLY A 517 14.50 -19.46 -13.22
CA GLY A 517 15.53 -20.05 -12.37
C GLY A 517 15.72 -21.54 -12.64
N ASP A 518 16.52 -22.20 -11.82
CA ASP A 518 16.57 -23.66 -11.80
C ASP A 518 15.24 -24.24 -11.26
N PRO A 519 14.88 -25.48 -11.60
CA PRO A 519 13.67 -26.11 -11.09
C PRO A 519 13.55 -26.02 -9.57
N GLY A 520 12.41 -25.54 -9.06
CA GLY A 520 12.16 -25.34 -7.64
C GLY A 520 12.84 -24.09 -7.02
N ARG A 521 13.39 -23.18 -7.83
CA ARG A 521 13.99 -21.91 -7.40
C ARG A 521 13.20 -20.72 -7.90
N ASN A 522 13.35 -19.59 -7.22
CA ASN A 522 12.68 -18.34 -7.58
C ASN A 522 13.26 -17.79 -8.91
N PRO A 523 12.44 -17.15 -9.74
CA PRO A 523 12.91 -16.59 -11.01
C PRO A 523 13.75 -15.34 -10.80
N LEU A 524 14.56 -15.00 -11.83
CA LEU A 524 15.24 -13.72 -11.92
C LEU A 524 14.37 -12.73 -12.69
N VAL A 525 14.52 -11.44 -12.39
CA VAL A 525 13.95 -10.34 -13.17
C VAL A 525 15.09 -9.64 -13.91
N LEU A 526 14.98 -9.59 -15.24
CA LEU A 526 15.89 -8.84 -16.10
C LEU A 526 15.15 -7.63 -16.65
N ALA A 527 15.72 -6.43 -16.49
CA ALA A 527 15.15 -5.22 -17.07
C ALA A 527 16.24 -4.33 -17.67
N THR A 528 15.96 -3.72 -18.81
CA THR A 528 16.90 -2.85 -19.50
C THR A 528 16.28 -1.49 -19.78
N PHE A 529 16.87 -0.44 -19.20
CA PHE A 529 16.64 0.95 -19.60
C PHE A 529 17.65 1.31 -20.68
N ALA A 530 17.19 1.38 -21.92
CA ALA A 530 18.06 1.73 -23.04
C ALA A 530 18.38 3.23 -23.01
N GLY A 531 19.66 3.56 -23.11
CA GLY A 531 20.13 4.92 -23.30
C GLY A 531 19.74 5.49 -24.65
N ARG A 532 19.83 6.81 -24.80
CA ARG A 532 19.53 7.48 -26.06
C ARG A 532 20.57 7.14 -27.13
N GLU A 533 20.15 7.12 -28.40
CA GLU A 533 21.05 6.94 -29.55
C GLU A 533 21.87 8.20 -29.78
N THR A 534 23.17 8.14 -29.49
CA THR A 534 24.12 9.26 -29.66
C THR A 534 25.07 9.08 -30.83
N GLY A 535 24.98 7.93 -31.55
CA GLY A 535 25.93 7.56 -32.59
C GLY A 535 27.28 7.07 -32.07
N LYS A 536 27.48 6.97 -30.77
CA LYS A 536 28.65 6.41 -30.08
C LYS A 536 28.27 5.12 -29.36
N PRO A 537 29.22 4.18 -29.18
CA PRO A 537 28.99 3.03 -28.31
C PRO A 537 28.60 3.50 -26.90
N ARG A 538 27.51 2.95 -26.35
CA ARG A 538 27.05 3.26 -25.01
C ARG A 538 27.72 2.33 -24.01
N LYS A 539 28.10 2.87 -22.85
CA LYS A 539 28.47 2.06 -21.68
C LYS A 539 27.25 1.29 -21.20
N ARG A 540 27.50 0.05 -20.76
CA ARG A 540 26.44 -0.83 -20.25
C ARG A 540 26.70 -1.15 -18.78
N VAL A 541 25.83 -0.65 -17.92
CA VAL A 541 25.89 -0.80 -16.45
C VAL A 541 25.00 -1.97 -16.06
N LEU A 542 25.56 -2.99 -15.43
CA LEU A 542 24.79 -4.08 -14.85
C LEU A 542 24.55 -3.78 -13.37
N PHE A 543 23.31 -3.45 -13.00
CA PHE A 543 22.90 -3.37 -11.60
C PHE A 543 22.47 -4.76 -11.12
N TYR A 544 23.06 -5.20 -10.03
CA TYR A 544 22.65 -6.41 -9.32
C TYR A 544 21.96 -6.07 -8.01
N GLY A 545 20.86 -6.76 -7.72
CA GLY A 545 20.11 -6.69 -6.48
C GLY A 545 19.22 -7.92 -6.30
N HIS A 546 18.46 -7.97 -5.20
CA HIS A 546 17.55 -9.07 -4.93
C HIS A 546 16.19 -8.59 -4.39
N TYR A 547 15.12 -9.30 -4.75
CA TYR A 547 13.77 -8.96 -4.30
C TYR A 547 13.29 -9.84 -3.13
N ASP A 548 14.01 -10.94 -2.85
CA ASP A 548 13.72 -11.76 -1.68
C ASP A 548 14.20 -11.09 -0.38
N VAL A 549 13.65 -11.53 0.74
CA VAL A 549 13.88 -10.93 2.05
C VAL A 549 13.91 -12.00 3.14
N GLN A 550 14.56 -11.69 4.27
CA GLN A 550 14.54 -12.52 5.47
C GLN A 550 13.12 -12.65 6.05
N PRO A 551 12.78 -13.78 6.68
CA PRO A 551 11.53 -13.95 7.41
C PRO A 551 11.30 -12.84 8.43
N ALA A 552 10.04 -12.48 8.63
CA ALA A 552 9.64 -11.49 9.63
C ALA A 552 8.41 -11.98 10.40
N SER A 553 8.55 -12.06 11.73
CA SER A 553 7.44 -12.40 12.63
C SER A 553 6.75 -11.11 13.07
N GLU A 554 5.47 -10.97 12.77
CA GLU A 554 4.68 -9.77 13.16
C GLU A 554 4.73 -9.49 14.67
N LYS A 555 4.95 -10.51 15.49
CA LYS A 555 5.02 -10.38 16.96
C LYS A 555 6.24 -9.62 17.45
N ASP A 556 7.31 -9.61 16.67
CA ASP A 556 8.59 -9.00 17.04
C ASP A 556 8.72 -7.58 16.51
N TRP A 557 7.75 -7.12 15.68
CA TRP A 557 7.75 -5.81 15.05
C TRP A 557 6.77 -4.85 15.74
N GLU A 558 7.12 -3.57 15.80
CA GLU A 558 6.24 -2.51 16.30
C GLU A 558 5.03 -2.25 15.37
N ALA A 559 5.18 -2.57 14.07
CA ALA A 559 4.15 -2.47 13.04
C ALA A 559 4.25 -3.66 12.10
N ASN A 560 3.23 -3.90 11.26
CA ASN A 560 3.26 -4.98 10.28
C ASN A 560 4.48 -4.86 9.36
N PRO A 561 5.40 -5.85 9.29
CA PRO A 561 6.60 -5.81 8.45
C PRO A 561 6.31 -5.69 6.96
N TRP A 562 5.12 -6.09 6.53
CA TRP A 562 4.67 -6.07 5.13
C TRP A 562 3.88 -4.80 4.77
N GLU A 563 3.77 -3.86 5.70
CA GLU A 563 3.11 -2.57 5.49
C GLU A 563 4.13 -1.45 5.72
N MET A 564 4.63 -0.86 4.62
CA MET A 564 5.63 0.20 4.73
C MET A 564 5.04 1.45 5.38
N ILE A 565 5.59 1.86 6.52
CA ILE A 565 5.18 3.07 7.22
C ILE A 565 6.30 4.10 7.28
N GLY A 566 5.94 5.38 7.19
CA GLY A 566 6.87 6.51 7.41
C GLY A 566 6.75 7.04 8.83
N LYS A 567 7.88 7.09 9.58
CA LYS A 567 7.92 7.63 10.95
C LYS A 567 9.26 8.32 11.18
N ASN A 568 9.25 9.57 11.64
CA ASN A 568 10.45 10.33 12.02
C ASN A 568 11.55 10.42 10.93
N GLY A 569 11.15 10.50 9.66
CA GLY A 569 12.09 10.57 8.54
C GLY A 569 12.67 9.21 8.11
N TYR A 570 12.15 8.11 8.63
CA TYR A 570 12.47 6.74 8.25
C TYR A 570 11.27 6.03 7.65
N LEU A 571 11.54 5.12 6.72
CA LEU A 571 10.60 4.15 6.19
C LEU A 571 10.84 2.82 6.92
N TYR A 572 9.80 2.25 7.52
CA TYR A 572 9.85 0.96 8.20
C TYR A 572 9.16 -0.09 7.34
N GLY A 573 9.73 -1.27 7.23
CA GLY A 573 9.18 -2.42 6.51
C GLY A 573 10.27 -3.41 6.14
N ARG A 574 9.95 -4.70 6.04
CA ARG A 574 10.91 -5.73 5.67
C ARG A 574 11.34 -5.55 4.19
N GLY A 575 12.65 -5.45 3.98
CA GLY A 575 13.23 -5.25 2.65
C GLY A 575 13.38 -3.76 2.24
N VAL A 576 13.02 -2.79 3.08
CA VAL A 576 13.17 -1.36 2.73
C VAL A 576 14.64 -0.96 2.55
N THR A 577 15.54 -1.55 3.32
CA THR A 577 16.99 -1.35 3.23
C THR A 577 17.63 -2.50 2.43
N ASP A 578 17.24 -3.74 2.67
CA ASP A 578 17.81 -4.94 2.12
C ASP A 578 16.77 -5.77 1.34
N ASN A 579 16.57 -5.58 0.03
CA ASN A 579 17.29 -4.73 -0.93
C ASN A 579 16.31 -3.97 -1.86
N LYS A 580 14.97 -3.98 -1.56
CA LYS A 580 13.91 -3.40 -2.39
C LYS A 580 14.05 -1.88 -2.56
N GLY A 581 14.51 -1.17 -1.51
CA GLY A 581 14.73 0.28 -1.57
C GLY A 581 15.81 0.68 -2.59
N PRO A 582 17.02 0.15 -2.51
CA PRO A 582 18.08 0.40 -3.51
C PRO A 582 17.67 0.05 -4.94
N ILE A 583 16.95 -1.06 -5.16
CA ILE A 583 16.40 -1.42 -6.47
C ILE A 583 15.51 -0.30 -7.01
N MET A 584 14.61 0.22 -6.18
CA MET A 584 13.71 1.29 -6.60
C MET A 584 14.43 2.62 -6.81
N ALA A 585 15.48 2.91 -6.03
CA ALA A 585 16.27 4.12 -6.19
C ALA A 585 16.94 4.18 -7.57
N ILE A 586 17.63 3.12 -8.00
CA ILE A 586 18.28 3.09 -9.31
C ILE A 586 17.28 3.00 -10.47
N ALA A 587 16.19 2.23 -10.32
CA ALA A 587 15.15 2.14 -11.34
C ALA A 587 14.52 3.51 -11.63
N CYS A 588 14.20 4.26 -10.57
CA CYS A 588 13.66 5.61 -10.70
C CYS A 588 14.71 6.62 -11.19
N ALA A 589 15.99 6.46 -10.87
CA ALA A 589 17.07 7.26 -11.41
C ALA A 589 17.18 7.09 -12.93
N ALA A 590 17.25 5.84 -13.41
CA ALA A 590 17.30 5.53 -14.84
C ALA A 590 16.05 6.02 -15.58
N ALA A 591 14.85 5.83 -15.00
CA ALA A 591 13.60 6.33 -15.55
C ALA A 591 13.59 7.85 -15.67
N THR A 592 14.02 8.58 -14.63
CA THR A 592 14.10 10.05 -14.63
C THR A 592 15.02 10.57 -15.72
N LEU A 593 16.24 10.02 -15.81
CA LEU A 593 17.19 10.41 -16.87
C LEU A 593 16.66 10.10 -18.28
N ARG A 594 15.97 8.96 -18.43
CA ARG A 594 15.34 8.60 -19.71
C ARG A 594 14.22 9.55 -20.10
N GLN A 595 13.35 9.95 -19.15
CA GLN A 595 12.29 10.95 -19.39
C GLN A 595 12.87 12.29 -19.80
N ARG A 596 13.95 12.74 -19.15
CA ARG A 596 14.67 13.97 -19.47
C ARG A 596 15.49 13.85 -20.77
N ARG A 597 15.58 12.65 -21.37
CA ARG A 597 16.45 12.32 -22.52
C ARG A 597 17.94 12.56 -22.21
N GLU A 598 18.35 12.28 -20.99
CA GLU A 598 19.70 12.46 -20.46
C GLU A 598 20.39 11.12 -20.14
N LEU A 599 19.69 9.99 -20.30
CA LEU A 599 20.27 8.67 -20.12
C LEU A 599 21.15 8.32 -21.34
N ASP A 600 22.47 8.39 -21.18
CA ASP A 600 23.46 8.11 -22.22
C ASP A 600 24.17 6.74 -22.07
N VAL A 601 23.77 5.97 -21.08
CA VAL A 601 24.23 4.60 -20.81
C VAL A 601 23.06 3.64 -20.84
N ASP A 602 23.31 2.36 -21.13
CA ASP A 602 22.33 1.31 -20.93
C ASP A 602 22.39 0.84 -19.48
N VAL A 603 21.26 0.78 -18.79
CA VAL A 603 21.17 0.23 -17.43
C VAL A 603 20.45 -1.11 -17.49
N VAL A 604 21.15 -2.18 -17.21
CA VAL A 604 20.63 -3.54 -17.13
C VAL A 604 20.47 -3.91 -15.67
N MET A 605 19.26 -4.18 -15.24
CA MET A 605 18.95 -4.62 -13.89
C MET A 605 18.77 -6.14 -13.88
N LEU A 606 19.62 -6.84 -13.14
CA LEU A 606 19.55 -8.29 -12.92
C LEU A 606 19.24 -8.52 -11.46
N ILE A 607 18.00 -8.92 -11.17
CA ILE A 607 17.50 -8.99 -9.81
C ILE A 607 17.07 -10.42 -9.49
N GLU A 608 17.67 -11.01 -8.46
CA GLU A 608 17.39 -12.39 -8.05
C GLU A 608 16.36 -12.49 -6.91
N GLY A 609 15.91 -13.70 -6.62
CA GLY A 609 14.95 -14.01 -5.57
C GLY A 609 15.39 -15.15 -4.64
N GLU A 610 16.69 -15.42 -4.53
CA GLU A 610 17.29 -16.46 -3.69
C GLU A 610 18.55 -15.97 -2.94
N GLU A 611 18.82 -14.66 -2.90
CA GLU A 611 20.03 -14.11 -2.27
C GLU A 611 20.11 -14.47 -0.80
N GLU A 612 19.01 -14.26 -0.07
CA GLU A 612 18.87 -14.53 1.36
C GLU A 612 18.98 -16.03 1.70
N ALA A 613 18.78 -16.89 0.70
CA ALA A 613 18.98 -18.33 0.80
C ALA A 613 20.32 -18.81 0.20
N GLY A 614 21.24 -17.88 -0.08
CA GLY A 614 22.59 -18.15 -0.60
C GLY A 614 22.67 -18.24 -2.13
N SER A 615 21.85 -17.47 -2.85
CA SER A 615 21.84 -17.35 -4.33
C SER A 615 21.75 -18.71 -5.06
N ARG A 616 20.91 -19.60 -4.54
CA ARG A 616 20.76 -20.95 -5.07
C ARG A 616 20.22 -20.93 -6.50
N GLY A 617 20.98 -21.52 -7.44
CA GLY A 617 20.57 -21.56 -8.85
C GLY A 617 20.86 -20.28 -9.64
N PHE A 618 21.40 -19.23 -9.02
CA PHE A 618 21.70 -17.95 -9.68
C PHE A 618 22.74 -18.13 -10.79
N VAL A 619 23.89 -18.73 -10.49
CA VAL A 619 25.00 -18.91 -11.44
C VAL A 619 24.60 -19.69 -12.71
N PRO A 620 23.93 -20.84 -12.61
CA PRO A 620 23.44 -21.55 -13.80
C PRO A 620 22.41 -20.74 -14.59
N ALA A 621 21.50 -20.03 -13.91
CA ALA A 621 20.48 -19.23 -14.57
C ALA A 621 21.09 -18.06 -15.35
N VAL A 622 22.03 -17.33 -14.74
CA VAL A 622 22.72 -16.21 -15.44
C VAL A 622 23.51 -16.71 -16.63
N ARG A 623 24.23 -17.81 -16.51
CA ARG A 623 24.98 -18.39 -17.66
C ARG A 623 24.08 -18.83 -18.81
N ARG A 624 22.90 -19.39 -18.50
CA ARG A 624 21.89 -19.77 -19.50
C ARG A 624 21.35 -18.57 -20.27
N HIS A 625 21.26 -17.42 -19.61
CA HIS A 625 20.68 -16.19 -20.17
C HIS A 625 21.71 -15.09 -20.45
N LYS A 626 23.01 -15.43 -20.48
CA LYS A 626 24.11 -14.47 -20.64
C LYS A 626 23.99 -13.63 -21.91
N ASP A 627 23.49 -14.22 -22.99
CA ASP A 627 23.30 -13.52 -24.28
C ASP A 627 22.23 -12.41 -24.17
N LEU A 628 21.21 -12.59 -23.34
CA LEU A 628 20.19 -11.56 -23.09
C LEU A 628 20.73 -10.41 -22.22
N ILE A 629 21.61 -10.72 -21.26
CA ILE A 629 22.27 -9.72 -20.43
C ILE A 629 23.26 -8.91 -21.28
N GLY A 630 24.00 -9.57 -22.15
CA GLY A 630 24.94 -8.97 -23.09
C GLY A 630 26.27 -8.54 -22.47
N HIS A 631 27.00 -7.65 -23.19
CA HIS A 631 28.24 -7.07 -22.69
C HIS A 631 28.00 -6.18 -21.46
N VAL A 632 28.94 -6.12 -20.53
CA VAL A 632 28.89 -5.29 -19.32
C VAL A 632 30.21 -4.53 -19.22
N ASP A 633 30.15 -3.23 -18.99
CA ASP A 633 31.34 -2.37 -18.75
C ASP A 633 31.64 -2.22 -17.26
N VAL A 634 30.61 -2.20 -16.41
CA VAL A 634 30.70 -2.09 -14.96
C VAL A 634 29.52 -2.78 -14.28
N VAL A 635 29.79 -3.46 -13.16
CA VAL A 635 28.76 -4.03 -12.28
C VAL A 635 28.57 -3.09 -11.10
N LEU A 636 27.34 -2.69 -10.85
CA LEU A 636 26.94 -1.80 -9.76
C LEU A 636 26.10 -2.57 -8.76
N LEU A 637 26.48 -2.53 -7.50
CA LEU A 637 25.70 -3.05 -6.37
C LEU A 637 25.27 -1.91 -5.46
N SER A 638 24.13 -2.10 -4.81
CA SER A 638 23.68 -1.26 -3.72
C SER A 638 23.00 -2.13 -2.69
N ASN A 639 23.77 -2.63 -1.78
CA ASN A 639 23.38 -3.42 -0.62
C ASN A 639 24.24 -2.98 0.56
N SER A 640 23.88 -3.33 1.79
CA SER A 640 24.63 -2.97 3.01
C SER A 640 24.52 -1.52 3.49
N THR A 641 25.26 -1.17 4.56
CA THR A 641 25.05 0.03 5.37
C THR A 641 26.32 0.87 5.52
N TRP A 642 26.16 2.14 5.83
CA TRP A 642 27.22 3.02 6.25
C TRP A 642 27.83 2.57 7.60
N ILE A 643 29.03 3.03 7.88
CA ILE A 643 29.71 2.69 9.12
C ILE A 643 29.09 3.37 10.35
N ASN A 644 28.42 4.49 10.12
CA ASN A 644 27.72 5.30 11.14
C ASN A 644 26.42 5.90 10.55
N GLU A 645 25.84 6.88 11.24
CA GLU A 645 24.57 7.49 10.87
C GLU A 645 24.68 8.70 9.93
N GLU A 646 25.85 9.33 9.84
CA GLU A 646 25.98 10.67 9.23
C GLU A 646 26.85 10.68 7.96
N ASP A 647 27.91 9.88 7.94
CA ASP A 647 28.91 9.97 6.88
C ASP A 647 28.61 9.03 5.72
N PRO A 648 28.37 9.53 4.50
CA PRO A 648 28.15 8.67 3.34
C PRO A 648 29.38 7.79 3.08
N CYS A 649 29.13 6.55 2.69
CA CYS A 649 30.19 5.57 2.48
C CYS A 649 30.18 5.02 1.04
N VAL A 650 31.34 4.53 0.59
CA VAL A 650 31.49 3.64 -0.55
C VAL A 650 32.25 2.40 -0.11
N VAL A 651 31.79 1.23 -0.51
CA VAL A 651 32.43 -0.03 -0.15
C VAL A 651 33.46 -0.40 -1.23
N TYR A 652 34.67 -0.74 -0.80
CA TYR A 652 35.73 -1.14 -1.71
C TYR A 652 36.29 -2.55 -1.44
N GLY A 653 35.73 -3.29 -0.50
CA GLY A 653 36.15 -4.67 -0.27
C GLY A 653 35.25 -5.42 0.71
N MET A 654 35.13 -6.73 0.49
CA MET A 654 34.40 -7.68 1.31
C MET A 654 35.20 -8.94 1.56
N ARG A 655 34.98 -9.58 2.72
CA ARG A 655 35.54 -10.90 2.97
C ARG A 655 34.81 -11.97 2.17
N GLY A 656 35.48 -13.06 1.87
CA GLY A 656 34.85 -14.29 1.40
C GLY A 656 34.36 -15.15 2.58
N VAL A 657 33.62 -16.20 2.29
CA VAL A 657 33.04 -17.09 3.29
C VAL A 657 33.08 -18.55 2.83
N VAL A 658 33.32 -19.45 3.80
CA VAL A 658 33.16 -20.90 3.62
C VAL A 658 32.31 -21.42 4.77
N TYR A 659 31.09 -21.89 4.45
CA TYR A 659 30.21 -22.59 5.39
C TYR A 659 30.46 -24.09 5.23
N THR A 660 30.73 -24.74 6.35
CA THR A 660 31.09 -26.16 6.36
C THR A 660 30.32 -26.87 7.48
N ASN A 661 29.74 -28.01 7.16
CA ASN A 661 29.24 -28.93 8.15
C ASN A 661 30.31 -30.01 8.38
N ILE A 662 30.74 -30.18 9.64
CA ILE A 662 31.69 -31.19 10.08
C ILE A 662 30.93 -32.18 10.94
N SER A 663 30.78 -33.42 10.50
CA SER A 663 30.05 -34.43 11.26
C SER A 663 30.89 -35.65 11.59
N VAL A 664 30.64 -36.20 12.76
CA VAL A 664 31.26 -37.45 13.22
C VAL A 664 30.13 -38.42 13.58
N SER A 665 30.25 -39.67 13.10
CA SER A 665 29.26 -40.71 13.35
C SER A 665 29.93 -42.02 13.77
N SER A 666 29.31 -42.73 14.71
CA SER A 666 29.64 -44.09 15.05
C SER A 666 28.96 -45.11 14.12
N ALA A 667 29.41 -46.37 14.15
CA ALA A 667 28.78 -47.44 13.41
C ALA A 667 27.47 -47.98 14.07
N GLY A 668 27.24 -47.65 15.35
CA GLY A 668 26.07 -48.08 16.10
C GLY A 668 25.00 -47.03 16.31
N ASP A 669 23.94 -47.37 16.99
CA ASP A 669 22.85 -46.48 17.38
C ASP A 669 23.21 -45.61 18.60
N ASP A 670 22.34 -44.71 18.97
CA ASP A 670 22.48 -43.93 20.22
C ASP A 670 22.49 -44.85 21.43
N ALA A 671 23.45 -44.64 22.36
CA ALA A 671 23.69 -45.51 23.50
C ALA A 671 23.36 -44.81 24.84
N HIS A 672 23.05 -45.59 25.87
CA HIS A 672 22.84 -45.08 27.23
C HIS A 672 24.14 -44.85 27.96
N ASN A 673 24.46 -43.62 28.37
CA ASN A 673 25.75 -43.25 28.94
C ASN A 673 26.05 -43.97 30.29
N GLY A 674 25.03 -44.34 31.07
CA GLY A 674 25.19 -45.11 32.30
C GLY A 674 25.47 -46.59 32.07
N VAL A 675 25.30 -47.09 30.82
CA VAL A 675 25.51 -48.48 30.45
C VAL A 675 26.80 -48.62 29.64
N GLU A 676 27.00 -47.76 28.66
CA GLU A 676 28.10 -47.91 27.69
C GLU A 676 29.13 -46.75 27.74
N GLY A 677 28.91 -45.73 28.62
CA GLY A 677 29.87 -44.67 28.80
C GLY A 677 31.25 -45.19 29.23
N GLY A 678 32.26 -44.77 28.47
CA GLY A 678 33.65 -45.26 28.64
C GLY A 678 33.96 -46.58 27.93
N ALA A 679 32.95 -47.29 27.42
CA ALA A 679 33.16 -48.53 26.64
C ALA A 679 33.14 -48.26 25.13
N VAL A 680 32.41 -47.21 24.67
CA VAL A 680 32.28 -46.83 23.27
C VAL A 680 33.10 -45.57 22.97
N ALA A 681 33.57 -45.44 21.72
CA ALA A 681 34.16 -44.22 21.24
C ALA A 681 33.08 -43.21 20.95
N GLU A 682 33.02 -42.12 21.74
CA GLU A 682 31.95 -41.12 21.63
C GLU A 682 32.22 -40.11 20.52
N PRO A 683 31.33 -40.01 19.52
CA PRO A 683 31.50 -39.06 18.39
C PRO A 683 31.67 -37.59 18.83
N MET A 684 31.06 -37.20 19.96
CA MET A 684 31.15 -35.86 20.49
C MET A 684 32.59 -35.49 20.90
N PHE A 685 33.34 -36.42 21.52
CA PHE A 685 34.75 -36.18 21.91
C PHE A 685 35.62 -35.98 20.66
N ASP A 686 35.38 -36.76 19.62
CA ASP A 686 36.14 -36.65 18.37
C ASP A 686 35.83 -35.32 17.67
N LEU A 687 34.56 -34.95 17.53
CA LEU A 687 34.15 -33.67 16.96
C LEU A 687 34.78 -32.47 17.69
N VAL A 688 34.67 -32.43 19.03
CA VAL A 688 35.25 -31.34 19.86
C VAL A 688 36.76 -31.24 19.67
N ARG A 689 37.48 -32.35 19.54
CA ARG A 689 38.92 -32.36 19.31
C ARG A 689 39.27 -31.83 17.92
N VAL A 690 38.54 -32.24 16.89
CA VAL A 690 38.71 -31.73 15.53
C VAL A 690 38.45 -30.23 15.51
N LEU A 691 37.34 -29.75 16.05
CA LEU A 691 36.98 -28.32 16.09
C LEU A 691 38.04 -27.51 16.88
N GLY A 692 38.45 -28.00 18.03
CA GLY A 692 39.45 -27.32 18.85
C GLY A 692 40.85 -27.26 18.23
N SER A 693 41.13 -28.12 17.24
CA SER A 693 42.40 -28.08 16.50
C SER A 693 42.43 -27.05 15.36
N ILE A 694 41.22 -26.65 14.81
CA ILE A 694 41.15 -25.73 13.69
C ILE A 694 41.55 -24.32 14.07
N ALA A 695 41.16 -23.85 15.23
CA ALA A 695 41.44 -22.49 15.67
C ALA A 695 41.48 -22.38 17.20
N ASP A 696 42.29 -21.44 17.73
CA ASP A 696 42.36 -21.06 19.13
C ASP A 696 42.45 -19.53 19.28
N ALA A 697 42.84 -19.06 20.48
CA ALA A 697 42.98 -17.62 20.77
C ALA A 697 44.06 -16.93 19.91
N GLU A 698 44.98 -17.66 19.36
CA GLU A 698 46.04 -17.15 18.49
C GLU A 698 45.64 -17.10 17.00
N GLY A 699 44.55 -17.77 16.63
CA GLY A 699 44.01 -17.77 15.27
C GLY A 699 43.76 -19.16 14.67
N ILE A 700 43.64 -19.23 13.36
CA ILE A 700 43.39 -20.44 12.59
C ILE A 700 44.71 -21.21 12.40
N LYS A 701 44.69 -22.51 12.69
CA LYS A 701 45.88 -23.36 12.72
C LYS A 701 46.12 -24.18 11.43
N LEU A 702 45.35 -23.94 10.39
CA LEU A 702 45.56 -24.60 9.11
C LEU A 702 46.97 -24.29 8.58
N PRO A 703 47.73 -25.29 8.08
CA PRO A 703 49.06 -25.07 7.53
C PRO A 703 49.06 -24.05 6.38
N LYS A 704 49.97 -23.08 6.42
CA LYS A 704 50.13 -22.03 5.40
C LYS A 704 48.94 -21.12 5.22
N PHE A 705 47.98 -21.14 6.11
CA PHE A 705 46.74 -20.38 6.02
C PHE A 705 46.94 -18.86 5.87
N TYR A 706 47.92 -18.31 6.53
CA TYR A 706 48.22 -16.87 6.52
C TYR A 706 49.25 -16.45 5.47
N ASP A 707 49.90 -17.40 4.76
CA ASP A 707 51.03 -17.12 3.84
C ASP A 707 50.60 -16.19 2.68
N SER A 708 49.36 -16.33 2.21
CA SER A 708 48.82 -15.53 1.10
C SER A 708 48.13 -14.24 1.56
N VAL A 709 47.94 -14.04 2.86
CA VAL A 709 47.26 -12.83 3.35
C VAL A 709 48.08 -11.58 3.02
N ARG A 710 47.45 -10.67 2.26
CA ARG A 710 48.07 -9.44 1.76
C ARG A 710 48.66 -8.60 2.89
N ARG A 711 49.88 -8.09 2.69
CA ARG A 711 50.49 -7.15 3.62
C ARG A 711 49.78 -5.82 3.65
N LYS A 712 49.75 -5.17 4.82
CA LYS A 712 49.17 -3.82 5.01
C LYS A 712 49.97 -2.77 4.26
N THR A 713 49.32 -1.84 3.56
CA THR A 713 49.97 -0.67 2.99
C THR A 713 49.77 0.55 3.86
N LYS A 714 50.53 1.61 3.65
CA LYS A 714 50.41 2.85 4.40
C LYS A 714 49.09 3.55 4.05
N GLU A 715 48.70 3.50 2.78
CA GLU A 715 47.46 4.08 2.27
C GLU A 715 46.23 3.42 2.90
N GLU A 716 46.27 2.07 2.99
CA GLU A 716 45.19 1.31 3.65
C GLU A 716 45.09 1.67 5.14
N LEU A 717 46.20 1.86 5.85
CA LEU A 717 46.20 2.27 7.26
C LEU A 717 45.66 3.70 7.45
N GLN A 718 45.89 4.61 6.48
CA GLN A 718 45.34 5.95 6.52
C GLN A 718 43.81 5.93 6.36
N LEU A 719 43.28 5.15 5.38
CA LEU A 719 41.86 4.99 5.22
C LEU A 719 41.17 4.39 6.45
N LEU A 720 41.82 3.39 7.09
CA LEU A 720 41.30 2.80 8.32
C LEU A 720 41.31 3.80 9.49
N ASP A 721 42.32 4.67 9.59
CA ASP A 721 42.40 5.71 10.61
C ASP A 721 41.29 6.80 10.42
N GLU A 722 41.01 7.19 9.17
CA GLU A 722 39.89 8.08 8.84
C GLU A 722 38.54 7.50 9.27
N VAL A 723 38.27 6.26 8.91
CA VAL A 723 37.06 5.55 9.29
C VAL A 723 36.95 5.32 10.79
N ALA A 724 38.08 4.97 11.45
CA ALA A 724 38.11 4.76 12.89
C ALA A 724 37.72 6.05 13.65
N LYS A 725 38.22 7.21 13.20
CA LYS A 725 37.88 8.52 13.77
C LYS A 725 36.39 8.86 13.55
N ALA A 726 35.86 8.67 12.33
CA ALA A 726 34.49 8.94 12.00
C ALA A 726 33.49 8.04 12.73
N SER A 727 33.84 6.78 12.95
CA SER A 727 32.99 5.78 13.61
C SER A 727 33.22 5.61 15.11
N ASN A 728 34.17 6.36 15.70
CA ASN A 728 34.57 6.20 17.09
C ASN A 728 34.99 4.75 17.45
N ARG A 729 35.62 4.05 16.51
CA ARG A 729 36.14 2.67 16.69
C ARG A 729 37.66 2.68 16.73
N GLN A 730 38.24 1.59 17.22
CA GLN A 730 39.67 1.42 17.14
C GLN A 730 40.09 0.83 15.80
N VAL A 731 41.23 1.27 15.24
CA VAL A 731 41.76 0.73 13.99
C VAL A 731 41.91 -0.79 14.05
N ASP A 732 42.35 -1.33 15.20
CA ASP A 732 42.54 -2.77 15.39
C ASP A 732 41.19 -3.55 15.33
N ASP A 733 40.10 -2.95 15.76
CA ASP A 733 38.77 -3.58 15.67
C ASP A 733 38.29 -3.63 14.21
N LEU A 734 38.45 -2.53 13.45
CA LEU A 734 38.16 -2.50 12.02
C LEU A 734 39.06 -3.51 11.28
N MET A 735 40.33 -3.62 11.64
CA MET A 735 41.23 -4.58 11.06
C MET A 735 40.77 -6.03 11.29
N ARG A 736 40.34 -6.39 12.51
CA ARG A 736 39.80 -7.72 12.81
C ARG A 736 38.58 -8.06 12.01
N VAL A 737 37.64 -7.14 11.87
CA VAL A 737 36.34 -7.38 11.17
C VAL A 737 36.50 -7.37 9.64
N TRP A 738 37.36 -6.51 9.09
CA TRP A 738 37.43 -6.30 7.64
C TRP A 738 38.59 -6.98 6.93
N ARG A 739 39.68 -7.16 7.65
CA ARG A 739 41.01 -7.46 7.08
C ARG A 739 41.58 -8.79 7.51
N GLN A 740 41.11 -9.30 8.65
CA GLN A 740 41.59 -10.56 9.17
C GLN A 740 40.62 -11.70 8.88
N PRO A 741 41.14 -12.89 8.52
CA PRO A 741 40.31 -14.07 8.46
C PRO A 741 39.82 -14.46 9.86
N SER A 742 38.68 -15.15 9.91
CA SER A 742 38.12 -15.62 11.18
C SER A 742 37.47 -16.98 11.03
N PHE A 743 37.41 -17.71 12.14
CA PHE A 743 36.72 -18.99 12.24
C PHE A 743 35.69 -18.90 13.37
N SER A 744 34.46 -19.42 13.12
CA SER A 744 33.36 -19.43 14.09
C SER A 744 32.67 -20.78 14.07
N ILE A 745 32.30 -21.29 15.22
CA ILE A 745 31.41 -22.45 15.36
C ILE A 745 30.03 -21.89 15.65
N ALA A 746 29.11 -22.08 14.71
CA ALA A 746 27.77 -21.50 14.77
C ALA A 746 26.80 -22.36 15.57
N ASN A 747 26.89 -23.70 15.39
CA ASN A 747 25.96 -24.64 15.97
C ASN A 747 26.60 -26.01 16.14
N ILE A 748 26.13 -26.80 17.12
CA ILE A 748 26.46 -28.22 17.25
C ILE A 748 25.15 -28.97 17.52
N THR A 749 24.86 -29.97 16.70
CA THR A 749 23.68 -30.82 16.78
C THR A 749 24.06 -32.28 17.09
N ALA A 750 23.16 -33.01 17.72
CA ALA A 750 23.40 -34.41 18.11
C ALA A 750 22.13 -35.26 17.88
N SER A 751 22.27 -36.51 17.48
CA SER A 751 21.17 -37.44 17.24
C SER A 751 20.27 -37.66 18.46
N GLY A 752 20.83 -37.74 19.66
CA GLY A 752 20.09 -37.97 20.91
C GLY A 752 19.31 -36.74 21.44
N GLY A 753 19.30 -35.63 20.71
CA GLY A 753 18.63 -34.38 21.11
C GLY A 753 19.15 -33.84 22.45
N ALA A 754 18.28 -33.30 23.31
CA ALA A 754 18.65 -32.74 24.62
C ALA A 754 18.70 -33.76 25.75
N ASN A 755 18.68 -35.07 25.45
CA ASN A 755 18.68 -36.11 26.49
C ASN A 755 20.08 -36.30 27.10
N LYS A 756 20.23 -36.00 28.37
CA LYS A 756 21.52 -36.03 29.12
C LYS A 756 22.00 -37.45 29.38
N THR A 757 21.20 -38.47 29.16
CA THR A 757 21.58 -39.90 29.42
C THR A 757 21.96 -40.64 28.15
N VAL A 758 21.98 -39.96 27.00
CA VAL A 758 22.31 -40.51 25.70
C VAL A 758 23.68 -40.13 25.23
N ILE A 759 24.45 -41.07 24.74
CA ILE A 759 25.62 -40.89 23.91
C ILE A 759 25.14 -40.86 22.48
N PRO A 760 25.23 -39.72 21.77
CA PRO A 760 24.75 -39.63 20.40
C PRO A 760 25.61 -40.45 19.43
N SER A 761 24.95 -41.18 18.53
CA SER A 761 25.63 -41.90 17.46
C SER A 761 26.14 -41.01 16.33
N ARG A 762 25.54 -39.83 16.16
CA ARG A 762 25.94 -38.80 15.20
C ARG A 762 25.94 -37.42 15.83
N VAL A 763 26.98 -36.67 15.58
CA VAL A 763 27.12 -35.26 15.96
C VAL A 763 27.61 -34.46 14.77
N SER A 764 27.16 -33.23 14.63
CA SER A 764 27.61 -32.35 13.56
C SER A 764 27.76 -30.92 14.04
N ALA A 765 28.71 -30.19 13.49
CA ALA A 765 28.94 -28.77 13.76
C ALA A 765 28.84 -27.98 12.46
N ASP A 766 28.08 -26.88 12.50
CA ASP A 766 28.08 -25.87 11.45
C ASP A 766 29.17 -24.83 11.77
N VAL A 767 30.16 -24.71 10.90
CA VAL A 767 31.27 -23.79 11.09
C VAL A 767 31.35 -22.80 9.93
N THR A 768 31.81 -21.59 10.24
CA THR A 768 31.99 -20.51 9.28
C THR A 768 33.46 -20.06 9.30
N MET A 769 34.08 -20.04 8.12
CA MET A 769 35.39 -19.45 7.96
C MET A 769 35.26 -18.22 7.03
N ARG A 770 35.75 -17.06 7.50
CA ARG A 770 35.90 -15.87 6.67
C ARG A 770 37.30 -15.81 6.10
N ILE A 771 37.41 -15.62 4.80
CA ILE A 771 38.66 -15.47 4.07
C ILE A 771 38.83 -14.05 3.54
N VAL A 772 40.08 -13.64 3.30
CA VAL A 772 40.43 -12.26 2.94
C VAL A 772 41.19 -12.20 1.63
N PRO A 773 41.37 -10.99 1.02
CA PRO A 773 42.06 -10.84 -0.23
C PRO A 773 43.39 -11.60 -0.32
N ASP A 774 43.58 -12.20 -1.50
CA ASP A 774 44.72 -13.06 -1.90
C ASP A 774 44.68 -14.48 -1.33
N GLN A 775 43.69 -14.86 -0.53
CA GLN A 775 43.43 -16.26 -0.18
C GLN A 775 42.58 -16.91 -1.28
N GLU A 776 43.11 -17.95 -1.90
CA GLU A 776 42.38 -18.69 -2.96
C GLU A 776 41.36 -19.64 -2.33
N LEU A 777 40.08 -19.49 -2.72
CA LEU A 777 38.93 -20.18 -2.11
C LEU A 777 39.10 -21.71 -2.12
N ASP A 778 39.44 -22.28 -3.30
CA ASP A 778 39.61 -23.74 -3.44
C ASP A 778 40.78 -24.29 -2.61
N VAL A 779 41.88 -23.54 -2.50
CA VAL A 779 43.03 -23.91 -1.66
C VAL A 779 42.63 -23.94 -0.19
N ILE A 780 41.82 -22.97 0.27
CA ILE A 780 41.36 -22.92 1.67
C ILE A 780 40.40 -24.06 1.97
N ILE A 781 39.46 -24.35 1.05
CA ILE A 781 38.49 -25.46 1.21
C ILE A 781 39.24 -26.79 1.34
N GLU A 782 40.16 -27.07 0.42
CA GLU A 782 40.91 -28.32 0.41
C GLU A 782 41.85 -28.41 1.63
N GLY A 783 42.47 -27.28 2.02
CA GLY A 783 43.28 -27.19 3.25
C GLY A 783 42.47 -27.51 4.51
N LEU A 784 41.24 -27.01 4.61
CA LEU A 784 40.35 -27.31 5.73
C LEU A 784 39.95 -28.80 5.76
N ARG A 785 39.57 -29.37 4.62
CA ARG A 785 39.22 -30.78 4.50
C ARG A 785 40.40 -31.69 4.89
N SER A 786 41.56 -31.47 4.30
CA SER A 786 42.76 -32.28 4.59
C SER A 786 43.12 -32.16 6.07
N PHE A 787 43.12 -30.94 6.64
CA PHE A 787 43.44 -30.71 8.04
C PHE A 787 42.48 -31.45 8.99
N CYS A 788 41.19 -31.42 8.73
CA CYS A 788 40.19 -32.13 9.51
C CYS A 788 40.41 -33.66 9.43
N HIS A 789 40.65 -34.21 8.25
CA HIS A 789 40.89 -35.63 8.05
C HIS A 789 42.21 -36.08 8.69
N ASP A 790 43.30 -35.32 8.56
CA ASP A 790 44.60 -35.63 9.16
C ASP A 790 44.48 -35.59 10.70
N THR A 791 43.80 -34.58 11.24
CA THR A 791 43.57 -34.46 12.68
C THR A 791 42.73 -35.62 13.19
N PHE A 792 41.66 -35.98 12.47
CA PHE A 792 40.79 -37.08 12.87
C PHE A 792 41.52 -38.44 12.80
N ALA A 793 42.31 -38.67 11.75
CA ALA A 793 43.13 -39.88 11.61
C ALA A 793 44.10 -40.04 12.76
N ALA A 794 44.69 -38.92 13.24
CA ALA A 794 45.61 -38.94 14.41
C ALA A 794 44.90 -39.34 15.72
N LEU A 795 43.58 -39.25 15.81
CA LEU A 795 42.80 -39.70 16.99
C LEU A 795 42.71 -41.23 17.06
N ASN A 796 43.01 -41.95 15.97
CA ASN A 796 42.81 -43.40 15.83
C ASN A 796 41.38 -43.85 16.29
N SER A 797 40.39 -43.03 16.04
CA SER A 797 38.97 -43.29 16.38
C SER A 797 38.39 -44.32 15.42
N PRO A 798 37.50 -45.23 15.89
CA PRO A 798 36.70 -46.13 15.05
C PRO A 798 35.54 -45.40 14.36
N ASN A 799 35.24 -44.18 14.75
CA ASN A 799 34.18 -43.36 14.17
C ASN A 799 34.52 -42.85 12.75
N GLN A 800 33.56 -42.28 12.04
CA GLN A 800 33.72 -41.74 10.72
C GLN A 800 33.56 -40.23 10.72
N LEU A 801 34.44 -39.52 10.04
CA LEU A 801 34.40 -38.06 9.83
C LEU A 801 33.85 -37.77 8.42
N GLU A 802 32.94 -36.81 8.32
CA GLU A 802 32.50 -36.21 7.08
C GLU A 802 32.66 -34.69 7.14
N VAL A 803 33.27 -34.09 6.10
CA VAL A 803 33.46 -32.64 5.99
C VAL A 803 32.79 -32.16 4.71
N SER A 804 31.67 -31.52 4.83
CA SER A 804 30.82 -31.08 3.72
C SER A 804 30.73 -29.56 3.68
N VAL A 805 31.25 -28.97 2.58
CA VAL A 805 31.09 -27.54 2.33
C VAL A 805 29.69 -27.29 1.76
N THR A 806 28.88 -26.57 2.50
CA THR A 806 27.49 -26.28 2.15
C THR A 806 27.33 -25.03 1.29
N HIS A 807 28.23 -24.04 1.50
CA HIS A 807 28.26 -22.82 0.71
C HIS A 807 29.66 -22.19 0.76
N ALA A 808 30.10 -21.59 -0.33
CA ALA A 808 31.37 -20.88 -0.37
C ALA A 808 31.34 -19.74 -1.39
N ALA A 809 31.94 -18.61 -0.99
CA ALA A 809 32.09 -17.44 -1.85
C ALA A 809 33.47 -16.78 -1.65
N SER A 810 34.04 -16.34 -2.75
CA SER A 810 35.34 -15.65 -2.73
C SER A 810 35.19 -14.23 -2.17
N TRP A 811 36.30 -13.70 -1.69
CA TRP A 811 36.42 -12.28 -1.33
C TRP A 811 36.35 -11.38 -2.58
N TRP A 812 36.05 -10.08 -2.33
CA TRP A 812 36.08 -9.05 -3.36
C TRP A 812 36.87 -7.83 -2.89
N LEU A 813 37.57 -7.16 -3.80
CA LEU A 813 38.34 -5.95 -3.52
C LEU A 813 38.41 -5.07 -4.78
N ALA A 814 37.79 -3.91 -4.74
CA ALA A 814 37.82 -2.94 -5.83
C ALA A 814 39.19 -2.26 -5.94
N SER A 815 39.55 -1.89 -7.16
CA SER A 815 40.64 -0.94 -7.39
C SER A 815 40.17 0.48 -7.14
N LEU A 816 40.74 1.15 -6.15
CA LEU A 816 40.45 2.55 -5.84
C LEU A 816 40.88 3.49 -6.99
N ASP A 817 41.76 3.03 -7.87
CA ASP A 817 42.20 3.78 -9.06
C ASP A 817 41.32 3.57 -10.30
N SER A 818 40.37 2.65 -10.23
CA SER A 818 39.41 2.44 -11.30
C SER A 818 38.65 3.72 -11.64
N PRO A 819 38.51 4.10 -12.91
CA PRO A 819 37.70 5.28 -13.29
C PRO A 819 36.25 5.14 -12.80
N TYR A 820 35.69 3.93 -12.84
CA TYR A 820 34.33 3.66 -12.37
C TYR A 820 34.16 3.93 -10.85
N PHE A 821 35.18 3.58 -10.05
CA PHE A 821 35.16 3.84 -8.61
C PHE A 821 35.31 5.34 -8.31
N LYS A 822 36.21 6.03 -9.00
CA LYS A 822 36.44 7.48 -8.86
C LYS A 822 35.21 8.31 -9.22
N GLU A 823 34.50 7.92 -10.29
CA GLU A 823 33.26 8.60 -10.66
C GLU A 823 32.10 8.33 -9.67
N LEU A 824 32.06 7.13 -9.05
CA LEU A 824 31.11 6.87 -7.96
C LEU A 824 31.43 7.73 -6.73
N GLU A 825 32.68 7.80 -6.32
CA GLU A 825 33.13 8.69 -5.23
C GLU A 825 32.77 10.16 -5.49
N ALA A 826 33.00 10.64 -6.71
CA ALA A 826 32.66 12.00 -7.13
C ALA A 826 31.13 12.23 -7.14
N ALA A 827 30.34 11.27 -7.58
CA ALA A 827 28.88 11.37 -7.57
C ALA A 827 28.32 11.45 -6.13
N VAL A 828 28.89 10.67 -5.20
CA VAL A 828 28.52 10.79 -3.78
C VAL A 828 28.87 12.17 -3.24
N HIS A 829 30.09 12.65 -3.52
CA HIS A 829 30.52 13.99 -3.11
C HIS A 829 29.61 15.09 -3.65
N ASP A 830 29.24 15.05 -4.92
CA ASP A 830 28.39 16.06 -5.55
C ASP A 830 27.00 16.17 -4.89
N VAL A 831 26.45 15.03 -4.45
CA VAL A 831 25.10 14.99 -3.86
C VAL A 831 25.11 15.30 -2.37
N TRP A 832 26.13 14.83 -1.65
CA TRP A 832 26.20 14.95 -0.19
C TRP A 832 27.06 16.15 0.29
N GLY A 833 27.85 16.74 -0.61
CA GLY A 833 28.73 17.87 -0.29
C GLY A 833 29.97 17.49 0.55
N VAL A 834 30.16 16.20 0.82
CA VAL A 834 31.29 15.64 1.57
C VAL A 834 31.86 14.42 0.85
N HIS A 835 33.17 14.17 0.97
CA HIS A 835 33.78 12.98 0.42
C HIS A 835 33.29 11.74 1.19
N PRO A 836 32.90 10.66 0.49
CA PRO A 836 32.49 9.46 1.18
C PRO A 836 33.64 8.75 1.87
N LEU A 837 33.36 8.15 3.02
CA LEU A 837 34.29 7.23 3.66
C LEU A 837 34.45 5.96 2.82
N LYS A 838 35.67 5.52 2.62
CA LYS A 838 35.99 4.26 1.92
C LYS A 838 36.04 3.14 2.94
N ILE A 839 35.02 2.31 2.94
CA ILE A 839 34.88 1.24 3.94
C ILE A 839 35.04 -0.14 3.32
N ARG A 840 35.35 -1.13 4.14
CA ARG A 840 35.20 -2.55 3.80
C ARG A 840 34.12 -3.15 4.65
N GLU A 841 33.70 -4.33 4.29
CA GLU A 841 32.74 -5.09 5.04
C GLU A 841 33.26 -6.43 5.52
N GLY A 842 32.80 -6.82 6.68
CA GLY A 842 33.06 -8.15 7.25
C GLY A 842 32.16 -9.24 6.64
N GLY A 843 31.05 -8.81 6.03
CA GLY A 843 30.11 -9.64 5.32
C GLY A 843 30.61 -10.06 3.94
N THR A 844 29.78 -10.84 3.25
CA THR A 844 30.05 -11.35 1.89
C THR A 844 28.77 -11.26 1.09
N VAL A 845 28.84 -10.64 -0.07
CA VAL A 845 27.83 -10.78 -1.14
C VAL A 845 28.38 -11.80 -2.14
N PRO A 846 27.87 -13.04 -2.15
CA PRO A 846 28.51 -14.15 -2.88
C PRO A 846 28.61 -13.90 -4.37
N THR A 847 27.62 -13.25 -4.94
CA THR A 847 27.48 -13.00 -6.37
C THR A 847 28.43 -11.93 -6.90
N MET A 848 28.90 -11.00 -6.06
CA MET A 848 29.71 -9.86 -6.49
C MET A 848 31.04 -10.26 -7.14
N SER A 849 31.84 -11.04 -6.46
CA SER A 849 33.13 -11.51 -6.99
C SER A 849 32.96 -12.45 -8.18
N TRP A 850 31.83 -13.17 -8.24
CA TRP A 850 31.50 -14.03 -9.35
C TRP A 850 31.09 -13.21 -10.59
N LEU A 851 30.22 -12.18 -10.45
CA LEU A 851 29.81 -11.30 -11.54
C LEU A 851 31.00 -10.57 -12.16
N GLU A 852 31.94 -10.06 -11.33
CA GLU A 852 33.16 -9.41 -11.79
C GLU A 852 33.96 -10.32 -12.73
N ARG A 853 34.14 -11.58 -12.35
CA ARG A 853 34.87 -12.58 -13.16
C ARG A 853 34.09 -13.06 -14.39
N GLU A 854 32.78 -13.30 -14.24
CA GLU A 854 31.94 -13.85 -15.31
C GLU A 854 31.77 -12.86 -16.47
N PHE A 855 31.67 -11.57 -16.18
CA PHE A 855 31.53 -10.52 -17.19
C PHE A 855 32.84 -9.82 -17.53
N GLY A 856 33.92 -10.05 -16.78
CA GLY A 856 35.20 -9.36 -16.95
C GLY A 856 35.10 -7.84 -16.73
N ALA A 857 34.16 -7.39 -15.93
CA ALA A 857 33.83 -6.01 -15.69
C ALA A 857 34.03 -5.65 -14.19
N PRO A 858 34.65 -4.49 -13.88
CA PRO A 858 34.89 -4.10 -12.49
C PRO A 858 33.58 -3.90 -11.74
N CYS A 859 33.56 -4.29 -10.47
CA CYS A 859 32.43 -4.03 -9.59
C CYS A 859 32.63 -2.74 -8.78
N VAL A 860 31.54 -2.03 -8.51
CA VAL A 860 31.44 -0.90 -7.60
C VAL A 860 30.25 -1.08 -6.67
N HIS A 861 30.36 -0.59 -5.43
CA HIS A 861 29.32 -0.80 -4.43
C HIS A 861 28.99 0.48 -3.65
N LEU A 862 27.72 0.92 -3.75
CA LEU A 862 27.15 2.09 -3.09
C LEU A 862 26.14 1.67 -2.01
N PRO A 863 26.49 1.64 -0.73
CA PRO A 863 25.54 1.40 0.33
C PRO A 863 24.62 2.60 0.53
N LEU A 864 23.32 2.37 0.73
CA LEU A 864 22.34 3.43 1.03
C LEU A 864 21.84 3.37 2.48
N GLY A 865 21.92 2.21 3.12
CA GLY A 865 21.48 2.00 4.50
C GLY A 865 22.40 2.68 5.52
N GLN A 866 21.88 2.89 6.73
CA GLN A 866 22.65 3.36 7.89
C GLN A 866 22.96 2.20 8.85
N SER A 867 23.95 2.38 9.74
CA SER A 867 24.36 1.33 10.69
C SER A 867 23.22 0.86 11.62
N SER A 868 22.22 1.69 11.85
CA SER A 868 21.06 1.42 12.71
C SER A 868 19.82 0.92 11.97
N ASP A 869 19.88 0.66 10.66
CA ASP A 869 18.71 0.28 9.85
C ASP A 869 18.16 -1.13 10.15
N ALA A 870 18.85 -1.90 11.00
CA ALA A 870 18.38 -3.20 11.49
C ALA A 870 18.07 -4.21 10.38
N GLY A 871 18.81 -4.23 9.27
CA GLY A 871 18.69 -5.25 8.22
C GLY A 871 18.72 -6.65 8.83
N HIS A 872 17.89 -7.58 8.37
CA HIS A 872 17.65 -8.93 8.89
C HIS A 872 17.01 -8.99 10.31
N LEU A 873 16.88 -7.87 11.02
CA LEU A 873 16.27 -7.82 12.36
C LEU A 873 14.84 -7.27 12.30
N ALA A 874 14.16 -7.28 13.45
CA ALA A 874 12.85 -6.64 13.57
C ALA A 874 12.97 -5.11 13.48
N ASN A 875 11.91 -4.47 12.97
CA ASN A 875 11.85 -3.03 12.77
C ASN A 875 12.91 -2.50 11.78
N GLU A 876 13.23 -3.28 10.75
CA GLU A 876 14.05 -2.83 9.63
C GLU A 876 13.52 -1.51 9.08
N ARG A 877 14.44 -0.56 8.83
CA ARG A 877 14.08 0.77 8.38
C ARG A 877 15.13 1.34 7.43
N MET A 878 14.75 2.34 6.66
CA MET A 878 15.64 3.11 5.79
C MET A 878 15.38 4.60 5.99
N ARG A 879 16.41 5.41 6.15
CA ARG A 879 16.25 6.86 6.19
C ARG A 879 15.78 7.38 4.83
N LEU A 880 14.67 8.11 4.81
CA LEU A 880 14.09 8.64 3.58
C LEU A 880 15.06 9.56 2.82
N LEU A 881 15.86 10.36 3.55
CA LEU A 881 16.89 11.20 2.96
C LEU A 881 17.94 10.37 2.21
N ASN A 882 18.36 9.23 2.79
CA ASN A 882 19.34 8.34 2.14
C ASN A 882 18.78 7.73 0.85
N LEU A 883 17.53 7.29 0.87
CA LEU A 883 16.87 6.76 -0.33
C LEU A 883 16.76 7.82 -1.44
N ARG A 884 16.34 9.05 -1.10
CA ARG A 884 16.22 10.16 -2.06
C ARG A 884 17.57 10.62 -2.60
N ASN A 885 18.56 10.79 -1.72
CA ASN A 885 19.90 11.16 -2.15
C ASN A 885 20.59 10.01 -2.88
N GLY A 886 20.32 8.75 -2.50
CA GLY A 886 20.78 7.58 -3.24
C GLY A 886 20.31 7.59 -4.69
N LYS A 887 19.03 7.91 -4.93
CA LYS A 887 18.51 8.11 -6.29
C LYS A 887 19.30 9.21 -7.03
N LYS A 888 19.56 10.36 -6.41
CA LYS A 888 20.35 11.43 -7.02
C LYS A 888 21.81 11.02 -7.29
N VAL A 889 22.43 10.26 -6.39
CA VAL A 889 23.77 9.71 -6.61
C VAL A 889 23.78 8.78 -7.83
N PHE A 890 22.77 7.93 -7.99
CA PHE A 890 22.65 7.10 -9.18
C PHE A 890 22.45 7.93 -10.44
N GLU A 891 21.60 8.97 -10.44
CA GLU A 891 21.45 9.87 -11.60
C GLU A 891 22.78 10.51 -11.97
N THR A 892 23.49 11.09 -11.00
CA THR A 892 24.79 11.72 -11.19
C THR A 892 25.83 10.72 -11.71
N TYR A 893 25.91 9.55 -11.12
CA TYR A 893 26.85 8.49 -11.51
C TYR A 893 26.61 8.02 -12.94
N LEU A 894 25.35 7.67 -13.29
CA LEU A 894 25.00 7.24 -14.64
C LEU A 894 25.33 8.31 -15.70
N THR A 895 25.14 9.60 -15.37
CA THR A 895 25.48 10.70 -16.25
C THR A 895 27.00 10.82 -16.42
N ARG A 896 27.78 10.66 -15.34
CA ARG A 896 29.25 10.73 -15.35
C ARG A 896 29.86 9.55 -16.14
N LEU A 897 29.26 8.34 -16.03
CA LEU A 897 29.74 7.17 -16.76
C LEU A 897 29.70 7.35 -18.30
N ALA A 898 28.81 8.16 -18.81
CA ALA A 898 28.74 8.45 -20.24
C ALA A 898 29.97 9.21 -20.77
N THR A 899 30.80 9.77 -19.88
CA THR A 899 31.97 10.59 -20.24
C THR A 899 33.29 9.84 -20.17
N ILE A 900 33.31 8.61 -19.65
CA ILE A 900 34.51 7.73 -19.56
C ILE A 900 34.40 6.51 -20.56
#